data_61fd5f3fffef1f03fbcd24cc3a88207d
#
_entry.id   61fd5f3fffef1f03fbcd24cc3a88207d
#
_cell.length_a   1.000
_cell.length_b   1.000
_cell.length_c   1.000
_cell.angle_alpha   90.00
_cell.angle_beta   90.00
_cell.angle_gamma   90.00
#
_symmetry.space_group_name_H-M   'P 1'
#
loop_
_entity.id
_entity.type
_entity.pdbx_description
1 polymer ?
#
loop_
_entity_poly.entity_id
_entity_poly.type
_entity_poly.pdbx_seq_one_letter_code
_entity_poly.pdbx_strand_id
1 'polypeptide(L)'
;MGAIKAASGDAVLTFMWVFVSAMFGLFTNLIVTALGLQTLVWAPLVITTCIVFTFVFLFTLIGEALGGASFNPTGTASFYAAGVGGDTLFSMALRFPAQAAGAVGGALAIMEVMPVQYKHMLGGPTLQVDLHTGGLAEGVLTFLMSFAVLVIILKGPRNPLVQTLFLSIATITLVVAGSTYTGPSMNPANAFGWAYVRKGHNTWEQLYVYWICPFIGAILAAWIFRAEPVQSLTIKPPQPPPPVATSTTTTNGQIRYRTPSSAELLLETGSTATSPTNSDKAMKRPGMRHESLSDKAHKYRGVLLVISIPMLLIAFVLLVMPSREDYEYGGGVSRKMSPNLVRDSRSYAVIFDAGSSGSRVHVFCFDRNLDLVPIGKELELFVQLKPGLSAYANNPQEAANSLSSLLDKAESSVPKELRPKTPVRVGATAGLRALGMDASDRILQAASPYLIVRDFLRAKSTLKSEANGVTVLDGSQEGSYQWVTINYLLGNLGKKYSNTVGVVDLGGGSVQMAYAISEMDAAKAPRISDGEDTYVKEMFLMGTKYYLYVHSYLHYGLLAARAEILDASEDSSNPCILGGYDGVYNYGGKDHKASASPSGSNLDECRRVALNALKVNESTCTNMKCTFGGVWNGGGGDGQKNMFVASFFFDRAAQAGFVDSTSPVVKVRPVDFEHAAKRACGTKLENAKSIYHSLDENDLPYICMDLVYQYTLLVDGFAMDPLQDMMLVKKVQYRDSLVEAAWPLGSAIEAVSSPAQL
;
A
#
# COMPACT_ATOMS: atom_id res chain seq x y z
N MET A 1 42.91 8.61 7.53
CA MET A 1 42.41 9.15 6.22
C MET A 1 41.82 8.07 5.32
N GLY A 2 42.28 6.82 5.31
CA GLY A 2 41.73 5.74 4.48
C GLY A 2 40.27 5.38 4.76
N ALA A 3 39.87 5.24 6.03
CA ALA A 3 38.49 4.87 6.42
C ALA A 3 37.44 5.94 6.05
N ILE A 4 37.78 7.23 6.21
CA ILE A 4 36.90 8.33 5.82
C ILE A 4 36.70 8.37 4.29
N LYS A 5 37.78 8.14 3.52
CA LYS A 5 37.70 8.08 2.06
C LYS A 5 36.83 6.90 1.60
N ALA A 6 36.97 5.73 2.24
CA ALA A 6 36.11 4.57 1.97
C ALA A 6 34.63 4.86 2.28
N ALA A 7 34.34 5.42 3.46
CA ALA A 7 32.98 5.81 3.86
C ALA A 7 32.38 6.83 2.89
N SER A 8 33.15 7.82 2.43
CA SER A 8 32.61 8.78 1.41
C SER A 8 32.33 8.12 0.07
N GLY A 9 33.20 7.17 -0.36
CA GLY A 9 32.95 6.37 -1.56
C GLY A 9 31.67 5.51 -1.43
N ASP A 10 31.49 4.89 -0.27
CA ASP A 10 30.31 4.08 0.05
C ASP A 10 29.02 4.90 -0.01
N ALA A 11 29.02 6.10 0.59
CA ALA A 11 27.86 6.99 0.55
C ALA A 11 27.44 7.32 -0.88
N VAL A 12 28.41 7.66 -1.73
CA VAL A 12 28.15 7.99 -3.15
C VAL A 12 27.66 6.78 -3.93
N LEU A 13 28.33 5.63 -3.76
CA LEU A 13 27.94 4.41 -4.47
C LEU A 13 26.56 3.94 -4.05
N THR A 14 26.22 4.03 -2.75
CA THR A 14 24.90 3.64 -2.24
C THR A 14 23.82 4.61 -2.70
N PHE A 15 24.09 5.91 -2.72
CA PHE A 15 23.19 6.90 -3.32
C PHE A 15 22.81 6.51 -4.76
N MET A 16 23.84 6.26 -5.57
CA MET A 16 23.66 5.89 -6.97
C MET A 16 22.88 4.57 -7.12
N TRP A 17 23.23 3.57 -6.30
CA TRP A 17 22.57 2.26 -6.33
C TRP A 17 21.08 2.38 -6.01
N VAL A 18 20.71 3.04 -4.92
CA VAL A 18 19.31 3.20 -4.51
C VAL A 18 18.53 4.02 -5.52
N PHE A 19 19.12 5.08 -6.06
CA PHE A 19 18.53 5.91 -7.11
C PHE A 19 18.20 5.07 -8.37
N VAL A 20 19.16 4.28 -8.86
CA VAL A 20 19.00 3.51 -10.10
C VAL A 20 18.14 2.26 -9.90
N SER A 21 18.35 1.51 -8.80
CA SER A 21 17.61 0.27 -8.55
C SER A 21 16.12 0.50 -8.36
N ALA A 22 15.72 1.67 -7.87
CA ALA A 22 14.33 2.09 -7.80
C ALA A 22 13.60 2.09 -9.16
N MET A 23 14.35 2.26 -10.24
CA MET A 23 13.81 2.32 -11.61
C MET A 23 13.78 0.97 -12.34
N PHE A 24 14.32 -0.11 -11.76
CA PHE A 24 14.40 -1.40 -12.46
C PHE A 24 13.03 -1.94 -12.89
N GLY A 25 12.03 -1.85 -12.03
CA GLY A 25 10.66 -2.24 -12.37
C GLY A 25 10.07 -1.39 -13.49
N LEU A 26 10.31 -0.09 -13.46
CA LEU A 26 9.87 0.84 -14.51
C LEU A 26 10.56 0.54 -15.84
N PHE A 27 11.89 0.38 -15.88
CA PHE A 27 12.61 0.02 -17.09
C PHE A 27 12.17 -1.32 -17.67
N THR A 28 11.97 -2.32 -16.80
CA THR A 28 11.43 -3.61 -17.22
C THR A 28 10.09 -3.43 -17.94
N ASN A 29 9.16 -2.71 -17.32
CA ASN A 29 7.84 -2.48 -17.89
C ASN A 29 7.89 -1.71 -19.23
N LEU A 30 8.69 -0.65 -19.30
CA LEU A 30 8.88 0.12 -20.53
C LEU A 30 9.46 -0.74 -21.68
N ILE A 31 10.46 -1.58 -21.40
CA ILE A 31 11.08 -2.45 -22.39
C ILE A 31 10.10 -3.55 -22.83
N VAL A 32 9.41 -4.21 -21.90
CA VAL A 32 8.39 -5.22 -22.20
C VAL A 32 7.29 -4.64 -23.09
N THR A 33 6.86 -3.41 -22.80
CA THR A 33 5.83 -2.70 -23.56
C THR A 33 6.34 -2.31 -24.94
N ALA A 34 7.54 -1.74 -25.03
CA ALA A 34 8.14 -1.32 -26.30
C ALA A 34 8.40 -2.49 -27.26
N LEU A 35 8.72 -3.67 -26.73
CA LEU A 35 8.96 -4.89 -27.50
C LEU A 35 7.70 -5.71 -27.77
N GLY A 36 6.53 -5.33 -27.22
CA GLY A 36 5.28 -6.07 -27.40
C GLY A 36 5.27 -7.44 -26.72
N LEU A 37 6.04 -7.61 -25.60
CA LEU A 37 6.25 -8.91 -24.94
C LEU A 37 5.33 -9.12 -23.73
N GLN A 38 4.24 -8.32 -23.58
CA GLN A 38 3.36 -8.35 -22.39
C GLN A 38 2.68 -9.71 -22.18
N THR A 39 2.47 -10.49 -23.24
CA THR A 39 1.83 -11.82 -23.18
C THR A 39 2.77 -12.94 -22.74
N LEU A 40 4.08 -12.69 -22.70
CA LEU A 40 5.09 -13.68 -22.33
C LEU A 40 5.44 -13.58 -20.85
N VAL A 41 4.95 -14.48 -20.04
CA VAL A 41 5.12 -14.50 -18.57
C VAL A 41 6.58 -14.44 -18.12
N TRP A 42 7.51 -15.03 -18.87
CA TRP A 42 8.94 -15.06 -18.57
C TRP A 42 9.71 -13.80 -19.02
N ALA A 43 9.15 -13.00 -19.95
CA ALA A 43 9.87 -11.85 -20.52
C ALA A 43 10.28 -10.78 -19.47
N PRO A 44 9.42 -10.37 -18.54
CA PRO A 44 9.82 -9.43 -17.48
C PRO A 44 11.00 -9.96 -16.67
N LEU A 45 11.04 -11.24 -16.34
CA LEU A 45 12.09 -11.87 -15.55
C LEU A 45 13.46 -11.79 -16.26
N VAL A 46 13.50 -12.16 -17.55
CA VAL A 46 14.74 -12.12 -18.34
C VAL A 46 15.20 -10.67 -18.52
N ILE A 47 14.30 -9.76 -18.85
CA ILE A 47 14.64 -8.33 -19.02
C ILE A 47 15.18 -7.73 -17.72
N THR A 48 14.51 -7.99 -16.58
CA THR A 48 15.00 -7.53 -15.27
C THR A 48 16.37 -8.11 -14.96
N THR A 49 16.61 -9.39 -15.26
CA THR A 49 17.92 -10.02 -15.08
C THR A 49 19.01 -9.34 -15.92
N CYS A 50 18.71 -9.00 -17.17
CA CYS A 50 19.65 -8.25 -18.03
C CYS A 50 19.93 -6.84 -17.51
N ILE A 51 18.90 -6.14 -17.00
CA ILE A 51 19.05 -4.82 -16.38
C ILE A 51 19.94 -4.93 -15.14
N VAL A 52 19.65 -5.86 -14.23
CA VAL A 52 20.45 -6.08 -13.00
C VAL A 52 21.88 -6.46 -13.37
N PHE A 53 22.08 -7.35 -14.34
CA PHE A 53 23.44 -7.70 -14.82
C PHE A 53 24.22 -6.46 -15.27
N THR A 54 23.61 -5.62 -16.10
CA THR A 54 24.25 -4.41 -16.63
C THR A 54 24.63 -3.45 -15.50
N PHE A 55 23.72 -3.19 -14.59
CA PHE A 55 24.00 -2.24 -13.50
C PHE A 55 24.92 -2.81 -12.42
N VAL A 56 24.83 -4.07 -12.04
CA VAL A 56 25.77 -4.70 -11.09
C VAL A 56 27.19 -4.66 -11.66
N PHE A 57 27.36 -4.95 -12.97
CA PHE A 57 28.66 -4.85 -13.62
C PHE A 57 29.19 -3.41 -13.59
N LEU A 58 28.38 -2.44 -13.96
CA LEU A 58 28.75 -1.02 -13.94
C LEU A 58 29.10 -0.55 -12.53
N PHE A 59 28.29 -0.91 -11.53
CA PHE A 59 28.53 -0.53 -10.12
C PHE A 59 29.77 -1.20 -9.53
N THR A 60 30.13 -2.39 -9.99
CA THR A 60 31.41 -3.02 -9.62
C THR A 60 32.58 -2.18 -10.11
N LEU A 61 32.57 -1.76 -11.37
CA LEU A 61 33.62 -0.89 -11.92
C LEU A 61 33.69 0.48 -11.23
N ILE A 62 32.54 1.08 -10.93
CA ILE A 62 32.48 2.35 -10.21
C ILE A 62 33.01 2.17 -8.76
N GLY A 63 32.62 1.08 -8.10
CA GLY A 63 33.11 0.76 -6.75
C GLY A 63 34.63 0.63 -6.70
N GLU A 64 35.24 -0.06 -7.66
CA GLU A 64 36.72 -0.15 -7.81
C GLU A 64 37.31 1.24 -8.04
N ALA A 65 36.74 2.04 -8.95
CA ALA A 65 37.22 3.40 -9.24
C ALA A 65 37.12 4.33 -8.01
N LEU A 66 36.16 4.11 -7.12
CA LEU A 66 36.00 4.82 -5.85
C LEU A 66 36.87 4.24 -4.71
N GLY A 67 37.80 3.29 -5.04
CA GLY A 67 38.74 2.73 -4.09
C GLY A 67 38.20 1.57 -3.24
N GLY A 68 37.38 0.72 -3.80
CA GLY A 68 36.75 -0.43 -3.15
C GLY A 68 35.49 -0.05 -2.36
N ALA A 69 34.73 0.91 -2.89
CA ALA A 69 33.44 1.29 -2.27
C ALA A 69 32.40 0.16 -2.38
N SER A 70 31.55 0.07 -1.36
CA SER A 70 30.45 -0.90 -1.26
C SER A 70 29.15 -0.15 -1.01
N PHE A 71 28.03 -0.70 -1.50
CA PHE A 71 26.68 -0.15 -1.31
C PHE A 71 25.79 -1.03 -0.42
N ASN A 72 26.37 -2.07 0.19
CA ASN A 72 25.63 -3.01 1.03
C ASN A 72 26.38 -3.33 2.33
N PRO A 73 25.86 -2.95 3.52
CA PRO A 73 26.48 -3.25 4.82
C PRO A 73 26.69 -4.75 5.07
N THR A 74 25.75 -5.63 4.66
CA THR A 74 25.86 -7.08 4.86
C THR A 74 26.97 -7.69 4.00
N GLY A 75 27.16 -7.15 2.79
CA GLY A 75 28.30 -7.54 1.95
C GLY A 75 29.64 -7.22 2.65
N THR A 76 29.83 -6.00 3.11
CA THR A 76 31.03 -5.58 3.85
C THR A 76 31.26 -6.44 5.10
N ALA A 77 30.20 -6.70 5.88
CA ALA A 77 30.26 -7.53 7.08
C ALA A 77 30.60 -9.00 6.77
N SER A 78 30.07 -9.58 5.68
CA SER A 78 30.34 -10.97 5.29
C SER A 78 31.79 -11.16 4.86
N PHE A 79 32.40 -10.24 4.09
CA PHE A 79 33.82 -10.29 3.73
C PHE A 79 34.72 -10.14 4.96
N TYR A 80 34.42 -9.22 5.87
CA TYR A 80 35.11 -9.07 7.14
C TYR A 80 35.04 -10.35 7.98
N ALA A 81 33.86 -10.92 8.18
CA ALA A 81 33.69 -12.15 8.93
C ALA A 81 34.33 -13.38 8.27
N ALA A 82 34.42 -13.40 6.93
CA ALA A 82 35.18 -14.39 6.18
C ALA A 82 36.69 -14.23 6.31
N GLY A 83 37.17 -13.13 6.90
CA GLY A 83 38.62 -12.83 7.04
C GLY A 83 39.26 -12.38 5.74
N VAL A 84 38.46 -11.80 4.83
CA VAL A 84 38.90 -11.31 3.52
C VAL A 84 38.80 -9.79 3.48
N GLY A 85 39.78 -9.13 2.89
CA GLY A 85 39.82 -7.67 2.76
C GLY A 85 40.55 -6.96 3.91
N GLY A 86 40.59 -5.63 3.83
CA GLY A 86 41.32 -4.77 4.78
C GLY A 86 40.42 -4.01 5.76
N ASP A 87 39.14 -4.36 5.86
CA ASP A 87 38.21 -3.69 6.75
C ASP A 87 38.47 -4.03 8.23
N THR A 88 38.23 -3.04 9.08
CA THR A 88 38.32 -3.16 10.55
C THR A 88 36.94 -2.78 11.14
N LEU A 89 36.69 -3.13 12.40
CA LEU A 89 35.49 -2.69 13.11
C LEU A 89 35.33 -1.17 13.07
N PHE A 90 36.42 -0.43 13.17
CA PHE A 90 36.39 1.03 13.08
C PHE A 90 36.04 1.52 11.68
N SER A 91 36.55 0.89 10.61
CA SER A 91 36.15 1.25 9.24
C SER A 91 34.70 0.96 9.00
N MET A 92 34.14 -0.16 9.45
CA MET A 92 32.71 -0.52 9.31
C MET A 92 31.82 0.43 10.10
N ALA A 93 32.24 0.86 11.31
CA ALA A 93 31.47 1.84 12.10
C ALA A 93 31.27 3.20 11.39
N LEU A 94 32.17 3.54 10.46
CA LEU A 94 32.07 4.73 9.61
C LEU A 94 31.30 4.44 8.28
N ARG A 95 31.55 3.26 7.69
CA ARG A 95 31.01 2.87 6.39
C ARG A 95 29.48 2.63 6.44
N PHE A 96 28.97 1.94 7.47
CA PHE A 96 27.54 1.61 7.55
C PHE A 96 26.64 2.84 7.67
N PRO A 97 26.89 3.82 8.56
CA PRO A 97 26.13 5.07 8.55
C PRO A 97 26.25 5.87 7.25
N ALA A 98 27.44 5.83 6.60
CA ALA A 98 27.65 6.50 5.33
C ALA A 98 26.81 5.87 4.20
N GLN A 99 26.74 4.53 4.15
CA GLN A 99 25.88 3.80 3.23
C GLN A 99 24.41 4.11 3.50
N ALA A 100 23.96 4.12 4.77
CA ALA A 100 22.59 4.47 5.14
C ALA A 100 22.24 5.91 4.71
N ALA A 101 23.15 6.87 4.93
CA ALA A 101 22.95 8.26 4.51
C ALA A 101 22.90 8.40 2.98
N GLY A 102 23.76 7.68 2.26
CA GLY A 102 23.74 7.59 0.80
C GLY A 102 22.40 7.04 0.29
N ALA A 103 21.90 5.98 0.91
CA ALA A 103 20.61 5.38 0.57
C ALA A 103 19.44 6.35 0.75
N VAL A 104 19.39 7.08 1.87
CA VAL A 104 18.37 8.12 2.11
C VAL A 104 18.45 9.19 1.03
N GLY A 105 19.65 9.69 0.73
CA GLY A 105 19.84 10.68 -0.34
C GLY A 105 19.34 10.18 -1.70
N GLY A 106 19.67 8.92 -2.06
CA GLY A 106 19.24 8.30 -3.33
C GLY A 106 17.72 8.12 -3.42
N ALA A 107 17.11 7.66 -2.33
CA ALA A 107 15.64 7.49 -2.27
C ALA A 107 14.89 8.83 -2.35
N LEU A 108 15.36 9.85 -1.63
CA LEU A 108 14.78 11.20 -1.70
C LEU A 108 14.95 11.82 -3.09
N ALA A 109 16.15 11.69 -3.68
CA ALA A 109 16.43 12.25 -4.99
C ALA A 109 15.56 11.64 -6.09
N ILE A 110 15.38 10.31 -6.12
CA ILE A 110 14.53 9.68 -7.14
C ILE A 110 13.06 10.02 -6.93
N MET A 111 12.58 10.12 -5.69
CA MET A 111 11.22 10.54 -5.39
C MET A 111 10.94 11.98 -5.84
N GLU A 112 11.93 12.86 -5.78
CA GLU A 112 11.78 14.25 -6.22
C GLU A 112 11.84 14.38 -7.73
N VAL A 113 12.83 13.75 -8.38
CA VAL A 113 13.12 13.89 -9.81
C VAL A 113 12.13 13.11 -10.70
N MET A 114 11.59 12.01 -10.18
CA MET A 114 10.69 11.15 -10.97
C MET A 114 9.41 11.88 -11.35
N PRO A 115 9.00 11.88 -12.64
CA PRO A 115 7.71 12.41 -13.05
C PRO A 115 6.55 11.76 -12.30
N VAL A 116 5.53 12.55 -11.93
CA VAL A 116 4.41 12.14 -11.07
C VAL A 116 3.74 10.85 -11.57
N GLN A 117 3.61 10.71 -12.89
CA GLN A 117 3.00 9.53 -13.53
C GLN A 117 3.74 8.21 -13.27
N TYR A 118 5.03 8.23 -12.90
CA TYR A 118 5.83 7.05 -12.60
C TYR A 118 6.15 6.88 -11.11
N LYS A 119 5.83 7.89 -10.27
CA LYS A 119 6.13 7.83 -8.82
C LYS A 119 5.48 6.64 -8.12
N HIS A 120 4.30 6.22 -8.56
CA HIS A 120 3.60 5.05 -8.02
C HIS A 120 4.34 3.71 -8.28
N MET A 121 5.25 3.66 -9.25
CA MET A 121 6.07 2.48 -9.55
C MET A 121 7.35 2.42 -8.70
N LEU A 122 7.66 3.49 -7.98
CA LEU A 122 8.79 3.54 -7.07
C LEU A 122 8.42 2.92 -5.73
N GLY A 123 9.30 2.08 -5.23
CA GLY A 123 9.07 1.45 -3.93
C GLY A 123 10.32 0.71 -3.44
N GLY A 124 10.29 0.39 -2.18
CA GLY A 124 11.33 -0.40 -1.53
C GLY A 124 10.74 -1.58 -0.76
N PRO A 125 11.58 -2.30 -0.03
CA PRO A 125 11.17 -3.47 0.74
C PRO A 125 10.05 -3.10 1.72
N THR A 126 9.05 -3.98 1.84
CA THR A 126 7.93 -3.85 2.77
C THR A 126 7.58 -5.21 3.34
N LEU A 127 7.39 -5.27 4.65
CA LEU A 127 6.98 -6.49 5.34
C LEU A 127 5.53 -6.83 4.93
N GLN A 128 5.31 -8.08 4.50
CA GLN A 128 4.00 -8.59 4.04
C GLN A 128 3.50 -9.75 4.90
N VAL A 129 4.29 -10.18 5.87
CA VAL A 129 4.01 -11.26 6.81
C VAL A 129 4.24 -10.76 8.23
N ASP A 130 4.00 -11.59 9.24
CA ASP A 130 4.31 -11.22 10.62
C ASP A 130 5.82 -10.93 10.83
N LEU A 131 6.13 -10.20 11.88
CA LEU A 131 7.46 -9.68 12.18
C LEU A 131 8.54 -10.79 12.25
N HIS A 132 8.21 -11.94 12.86
CA HIS A 132 9.17 -13.02 13.05
C HIS A 132 9.39 -13.81 11.76
N THR A 133 8.33 -14.11 11.03
CA THR A 133 8.43 -14.75 9.71
C THR A 133 9.21 -13.86 8.74
N GLY A 134 8.94 -12.55 8.74
CA GLY A 134 9.69 -11.60 7.91
C GLY A 134 11.17 -11.52 8.29
N GLY A 135 11.49 -11.45 9.58
CA GLY A 135 12.86 -11.48 10.06
C GLY A 135 13.61 -12.74 9.68
N LEU A 136 12.97 -13.91 9.82
CA LEU A 136 13.54 -15.18 9.40
C LEU A 136 13.78 -15.23 7.88
N ALA A 137 12.79 -14.81 7.10
CA ALA A 137 12.90 -14.77 5.63
C ALA A 137 14.05 -13.87 5.17
N GLU A 138 14.14 -12.63 5.67
CA GLU A 138 15.21 -11.69 5.30
C GLU A 138 16.58 -12.19 5.75
N GLY A 139 16.67 -12.82 6.93
CA GLY A 139 17.90 -13.45 7.43
C GLY A 139 18.36 -14.61 6.55
N VAL A 140 17.45 -15.53 6.16
CA VAL A 140 17.75 -16.68 5.29
C VAL A 140 18.13 -16.22 3.87
N LEU A 141 17.39 -15.28 3.29
CA LEU A 141 17.68 -14.74 1.96
C LEU A 141 19.03 -14.04 1.93
N THR A 142 19.35 -13.26 2.98
CA THR A 142 20.66 -12.61 3.10
C THR A 142 21.79 -13.62 3.35
N PHE A 143 21.53 -14.68 4.10
CA PHE A 143 22.47 -15.80 4.23
C PHE A 143 22.81 -16.42 2.88
N LEU A 144 21.79 -16.80 2.10
CA LEU A 144 21.98 -17.40 0.78
C LEU A 144 22.70 -16.47 -0.18
N MET A 145 22.31 -15.17 -0.20
CA MET A 145 22.96 -14.17 -1.03
C MET A 145 24.43 -13.96 -0.64
N SER A 146 24.72 -13.79 0.65
CA SER A 146 26.08 -13.58 1.13
C SER A 146 26.96 -14.80 0.86
N PHE A 147 26.43 -16.01 1.04
CA PHE A 147 27.14 -17.24 0.72
C PHE A 147 27.43 -17.36 -0.77
N ALA A 148 26.44 -17.07 -1.64
CA ALA A 148 26.63 -17.04 -3.08
C ALA A 148 27.70 -16.03 -3.51
N VAL A 149 27.67 -14.82 -2.95
CA VAL A 149 28.67 -13.77 -3.21
C VAL A 149 30.08 -14.25 -2.85
N LEU A 150 30.27 -14.82 -1.64
CA LEU A 150 31.57 -15.34 -1.20
C LEU A 150 32.06 -16.47 -2.11
N VAL A 151 31.20 -17.41 -2.48
CA VAL A 151 31.55 -18.53 -3.37
C VAL A 151 31.89 -18.03 -4.79
N ILE A 152 31.05 -17.18 -5.38
CA ILE A 152 31.23 -16.70 -6.75
C ILE A 152 32.50 -15.85 -6.87
N ILE A 153 32.73 -14.93 -5.92
CA ILE A 153 33.84 -14.00 -5.99
C ILE A 153 35.19 -14.70 -5.60
N LEU A 154 35.18 -15.53 -4.56
CA LEU A 154 36.42 -16.09 -4.02
C LEU A 154 36.80 -17.47 -4.57
N LYS A 155 35.81 -18.31 -4.92
CA LYS A 155 36.02 -19.68 -5.45
C LYS A 155 35.55 -19.86 -6.89
N GLY A 156 34.78 -18.90 -7.44
CA GLY A 156 34.13 -18.96 -8.76
C GLY A 156 35.04 -18.65 -9.95
N PRO A 157 34.42 -18.42 -11.13
CA PRO A 157 35.15 -18.11 -12.37
C PRO A 157 35.98 -16.81 -12.21
N ARG A 158 37.15 -16.77 -12.82
CA ARG A 158 38.02 -15.55 -12.79
C ARG A 158 37.52 -14.43 -13.73
N ASN A 159 36.60 -14.73 -14.63
CA ASN A 159 36.05 -13.76 -15.57
C ASN A 159 35.00 -12.85 -14.88
N PRO A 160 35.20 -11.53 -14.78
CA PRO A 160 34.29 -10.61 -14.10
C PRO A 160 32.85 -10.62 -14.68
N LEU A 161 32.70 -10.77 -16.00
CA LEU A 161 31.39 -10.86 -16.65
C LEU A 161 30.61 -12.09 -16.20
N VAL A 162 31.29 -13.25 -16.10
CA VAL A 162 30.66 -14.50 -15.65
C VAL A 162 30.31 -14.44 -14.17
N GLN A 163 31.18 -13.84 -13.34
CA GLN A 163 30.87 -13.58 -11.92
C GLN A 163 29.62 -12.71 -11.78
N THR A 164 29.57 -11.60 -12.51
CA THR A 164 28.42 -10.69 -12.49
C THR A 164 27.14 -11.37 -12.96
N LEU A 165 27.21 -12.23 -13.99
CA LEU A 165 26.06 -12.98 -14.47
C LEU A 165 25.50 -13.90 -13.37
N PHE A 166 26.35 -14.67 -12.68
CA PHE A 166 25.93 -15.54 -11.59
C PHE A 166 25.38 -14.75 -10.40
N LEU A 167 25.98 -13.62 -10.06
CA LEU A 167 25.47 -12.73 -9.02
C LEU A 167 24.09 -12.17 -9.37
N SER A 168 23.87 -11.78 -10.61
CA SER A 168 22.60 -11.23 -11.07
C SER A 168 21.49 -12.29 -11.05
N ILE A 169 21.80 -13.51 -11.51
CA ILE A 169 20.85 -14.64 -11.44
C ILE A 169 20.52 -14.95 -9.98
N ALA A 170 21.51 -15.04 -9.10
CA ALA A 170 21.28 -15.28 -7.67
C ALA A 170 20.42 -14.18 -7.04
N THR A 171 20.71 -12.91 -7.33
CA THR A 171 19.94 -11.77 -6.83
C THR A 171 18.48 -11.86 -7.25
N ILE A 172 18.20 -12.03 -8.54
CA ILE A 172 16.82 -12.08 -9.05
C ILE A 172 16.07 -13.30 -8.51
N THR A 173 16.74 -14.47 -8.43
CA THR A 173 16.15 -15.68 -7.85
C THR A 173 15.70 -15.45 -6.41
N LEU A 174 16.55 -14.84 -5.58
CA LEU A 174 16.24 -14.58 -4.16
C LEU A 174 15.20 -13.46 -4.00
N VAL A 175 15.23 -12.44 -4.87
CA VAL A 175 14.19 -11.39 -4.88
C VAL A 175 12.83 -11.98 -5.22
N VAL A 176 12.74 -12.86 -6.21
CA VAL A 176 11.49 -13.53 -6.57
C VAL A 176 11.02 -14.45 -5.44
N ALA A 177 11.92 -15.25 -4.87
CA ALA A 177 11.59 -16.18 -3.77
C ALA A 177 11.08 -15.47 -2.51
N GLY A 178 11.61 -14.27 -2.21
CA GLY A 178 11.24 -13.49 -1.03
C GLY A 178 10.16 -12.44 -1.26
N SER A 179 9.68 -12.28 -2.49
CA SER A 179 8.79 -11.18 -2.87
C SER A 179 7.48 -11.13 -2.08
N THR A 180 6.95 -12.28 -1.65
CA THR A 180 5.72 -12.41 -0.87
C THR A 180 5.92 -12.28 0.65
N TYR A 181 7.17 -12.16 1.13
CA TYR A 181 7.50 -12.07 2.56
C TYR A 181 7.89 -10.66 2.98
N THR A 182 8.94 -10.10 2.37
CA THR A 182 9.55 -8.83 2.78
C THR A 182 9.78 -7.87 1.62
N GLY A 183 9.46 -8.26 0.37
CA GLY A 183 9.95 -7.57 -0.81
C GLY A 183 11.48 -7.44 -0.71
N PRO A 184 12.25 -8.55 -0.68
CA PRO A 184 13.51 -8.68 0.02
C PRO A 184 14.54 -7.64 -0.40
N SER A 185 15.17 -7.03 0.59
CA SER A 185 16.26 -6.08 0.36
C SER A 185 17.63 -6.77 0.36
N MET A 186 17.86 -7.67 1.30
CA MET A 186 19.17 -8.26 1.56
C MET A 186 20.29 -7.18 1.70
N ASN A 187 19.85 -5.93 1.88
CA ASN A 187 20.69 -4.74 1.98
C ASN A 187 20.07 -3.75 2.98
N PRO A 188 20.57 -3.72 4.23
CA PRO A 188 20.05 -2.84 5.28
C PRO A 188 20.04 -1.36 4.90
N ALA A 189 21.04 -0.88 4.16
CA ALA A 189 21.11 0.51 3.75
C ALA A 189 19.98 0.86 2.75
N ASN A 190 19.73 0.00 1.77
CA ASN A 190 18.63 0.20 0.83
C ASN A 190 17.25 0.20 1.55
N ALA A 191 17.03 -0.76 2.44
CA ALA A 191 15.81 -0.82 3.24
C ALA A 191 15.63 0.44 4.10
N PHE A 192 16.71 0.93 4.73
CA PHE A 192 16.69 2.15 5.53
C PHE A 192 16.36 3.39 4.71
N GLY A 193 16.93 3.54 3.51
CA GLY A 193 16.63 4.66 2.61
C GLY A 193 15.14 4.77 2.29
N TRP A 194 14.50 3.67 1.93
CA TRP A 194 13.07 3.63 1.66
C TRP A 194 12.20 3.77 2.92
N ALA A 195 12.64 3.20 4.04
CA ALA A 195 11.94 3.38 5.31
C ALA A 195 11.98 4.84 5.79
N TYR A 196 13.08 5.57 5.51
CA TYR A 196 13.18 7.00 5.81
C TYR A 196 12.15 7.82 5.02
N VAL A 197 12.00 7.58 3.73
CA VAL A 197 10.99 8.22 2.87
C VAL A 197 9.58 7.96 3.39
N ARG A 198 9.31 6.73 3.87
CA ARG A 198 7.99 6.32 4.43
C ARG A 198 7.80 6.67 5.90
N LYS A 199 8.75 7.38 6.53
CA LYS A 199 8.73 7.75 7.96
C LYS A 199 8.73 6.55 8.93
N GLY A 200 9.13 5.37 8.45
CA GLY A 200 9.20 4.11 9.24
C GLY A 200 10.62 3.71 9.66
N HIS A 201 11.63 4.57 9.48
CA HIS A 201 13.05 4.25 9.71
C HIS A 201 13.43 4.02 11.18
N ASN A 202 12.63 4.49 12.14
CA ASN A 202 12.83 4.36 13.58
C ASN A 202 11.96 3.28 14.24
N THR A 203 11.36 2.38 13.44
CA THR A 203 10.50 1.30 13.95
C THR A 203 11.33 0.07 14.34
N TRP A 204 10.80 -0.74 15.27
CA TRP A 204 11.38 -2.03 15.61
C TRP A 204 11.41 -2.99 14.41
N GLU A 205 10.40 -2.94 13.55
CA GLU A 205 10.36 -3.68 12.28
C GLU A 205 11.60 -3.40 11.43
N GLN A 206 11.90 -2.10 11.19
CA GLN A 206 13.06 -1.70 10.40
C GLN A 206 14.37 -2.21 10.99
N LEU A 207 14.54 -2.14 12.31
CA LEU A 207 15.75 -2.59 12.99
C LEU A 207 15.85 -4.13 13.00
N TYR A 208 14.80 -4.82 13.36
CA TYR A 208 14.82 -6.28 13.52
C TYR A 208 14.86 -7.01 12.18
N VAL A 209 13.92 -6.71 11.28
CA VAL A 209 13.77 -7.43 10.01
C VAL A 209 14.87 -7.05 9.02
N TYR A 210 15.20 -5.76 8.88
CA TYR A 210 16.08 -5.29 7.80
C TYR A 210 17.52 -4.95 8.23
N TRP A 211 17.86 -5.06 9.53
CA TRP A 211 19.22 -4.91 10.02
C TRP A 211 19.70 -6.15 10.78
N ILE A 212 19.10 -6.47 11.92
CA ILE A 212 19.58 -7.55 12.80
C ILE A 212 19.58 -8.89 12.05
N CYS A 213 18.44 -9.32 11.49
CA CYS A 213 18.34 -10.62 10.82
C CYS A 213 19.24 -10.74 9.58
N PRO A 214 19.35 -9.73 8.67
CA PRO A 214 20.33 -9.76 7.59
C PRO A 214 21.78 -9.86 8.04
N PHE A 215 22.19 -9.13 9.08
CA PHE A 215 23.55 -9.24 9.61
C PHE A 215 23.84 -10.62 10.18
N ILE A 216 22.89 -11.21 10.91
CA ILE A 216 23.02 -12.60 11.39
C ILE A 216 23.20 -13.54 10.20
N GLY A 217 22.35 -13.43 9.16
CA GLY A 217 22.46 -14.24 7.94
C GLY A 217 23.84 -14.10 7.27
N ALA A 218 24.31 -12.88 7.08
CA ALA A 218 25.58 -12.60 6.42
C ALA A 218 26.80 -13.15 7.19
N ILE A 219 26.81 -13.03 8.53
CA ILE A 219 27.88 -13.53 9.40
C ILE A 219 27.87 -15.07 9.41
N LEU A 220 26.71 -15.70 9.52
CA LEU A 220 26.58 -17.16 9.45
C LEU A 220 27.07 -17.71 8.11
N ALA A 221 26.73 -17.05 6.99
CA ALA A 221 27.21 -17.41 5.66
C ALA A 221 28.74 -17.38 5.60
N ALA A 222 29.35 -16.34 6.15
CA ALA A 222 30.81 -16.21 6.20
C ALA A 222 31.49 -17.28 7.07
N TRP A 223 30.91 -17.64 8.21
CA TRP A 223 31.43 -18.70 9.07
C TRP A 223 31.35 -20.07 8.42
N ILE A 224 30.23 -20.40 7.77
CA ILE A 224 30.08 -21.65 7.03
C ILE A 224 31.07 -21.70 5.86
N PHE A 225 31.24 -20.61 5.13
CA PHE A 225 32.19 -20.50 4.04
C PHE A 225 33.67 -20.77 4.54
N ARG A 226 34.04 -20.31 5.74
CA ARG A 226 35.32 -20.56 6.36
C ARG A 226 35.48 -21.99 6.90
N ALA A 227 34.38 -22.59 7.37
CA ALA A 227 34.38 -23.94 7.95
C ALA A 227 34.54 -25.06 6.88
N GLU A 228 34.28 -24.76 5.60
CA GLU A 228 34.57 -25.70 4.52
C GLU A 228 36.07 -25.96 4.45
N PRO A 229 36.54 -27.22 4.57
CA PRO A 229 37.94 -27.53 4.45
C PRO A 229 38.40 -27.13 3.05
N VAL A 230 39.33 -26.20 2.96
CA VAL A 230 40.11 -25.95 1.75
C VAL A 230 40.77 -27.27 1.41
N GLN A 231 40.29 -28.01 0.42
CA GLN A 231 41.08 -29.03 -0.20
C GLN A 231 42.31 -28.33 -0.73
N SER A 232 43.41 -28.44 0.03
CA SER A 232 44.70 -27.98 -0.40
C SER A 232 44.99 -28.69 -1.71
N LEU A 233 44.90 -27.96 -2.80
CA LEU A 233 45.64 -28.29 -4.01
C LEU A 233 47.09 -28.33 -3.59
N THR A 234 47.58 -29.52 -3.24
CA THR A 234 48.99 -29.81 -3.06
C THR A 234 49.67 -29.45 -4.37
N ILE A 235 50.22 -28.24 -4.42
CA ILE A 235 51.19 -27.88 -5.41
C ILE A 235 52.37 -28.82 -5.12
N LYS A 236 52.52 -29.86 -5.95
CA LYS A 236 53.70 -30.73 -5.94
C LYS A 236 54.92 -29.81 -6.02
N PRO A 237 55.86 -29.87 -5.04
CA PRO A 237 57.07 -29.06 -5.14
C PRO A 237 57.82 -29.46 -6.42
N PRO A 238 58.48 -28.52 -7.12
CA PRO A 238 59.25 -28.82 -8.31
C PRO A 238 60.34 -29.82 -7.94
N GLN A 239 60.48 -30.90 -8.71
CA GLN A 239 61.56 -31.88 -8.59
C GLN A 239 62.91 -31.14 -8.77
N PRO A 240 63.94 -31.45 -7.93
CA PRO A 240 65.27 -30.92 -8.13
C PRO A 240 65.88 -31.46 -9.42
N PRO A 241 66.66 -30.65 -10.16
CA PRO A 241 67.38 -31.11 -11.35
C PRO A 241 68.41 -32.17 -11.02
N PRO A 242 68.75 -33.07 -11.94
CA PRO A 242 69.68 -34.15 -11.71
C PRO A 242 71.10 -33.62 -11.47
N PRO A 243 71.95 -34.34 -10.73
CA PRO A 243 73.28 -33.86 -10.34
C PRO A 243 74.23 -33.91 -11.54
N VAL A 244 74.93 -32.78 -11.77
CA VAL A 244 76.10 -32.72 -12.64
C VAL A 244 77.30 -32.99 -11.76
N ALA A 245 78.08 -34.05 -12.08
CA ALA A 245 79.33 -34.36 -11.50
C ALA A 245 80.45 -33.36 -11.96
N THR A 246 81.22 -32.80 -11.04
CA THR A 246 82.64 -32.67 -11.27
C THR A 246 83.39 -32.12 -10.03
N SER A 247 84.38 -32.89 -9.65
CA SER A 247 85.70 -32.63 -9.08
C SER A 247 85.92 -31.54 -8.01
N THR A 248 86.31 -32.08 -6.90
CA THR A 248 87.30 -31.64 -5.84
C THR A 248 88.14 -30.43 -6.08
N THR A 249 88.16 -29.50 -5.10
CA THR A 249 89.39 -29.13 -4.37
C THR A 249 89.04 -28.50 -3.01
N THR A 250 89.80 -29.00 -2.01
CA THR A 250 89.79 -28.62 -0.60
C THR A 250 90.28 -27.19 -0.35
N THR A 251 89.71 -26.46 0.60
CA THR A 251 90.41 -25.95 1.79
C THR A 251 89.45 -25.20 2.78
N ASN A 252 89.59 -25.58 3.99
CA ASN A 252 89.23 -25.04 5.31
C ASN A 252 88.64 -23.64 5.49
N GLY A 253 87.62 -23.53 6.38
CA GLY A 253 87.40 -22.33 7.15
C GLY A 253 86.00 -22.16 7.75
N GLN A 254 85.82 -22.75 8.88
CA GLN A 254 84.95 -22.40 10.04
C GLN A 254 83.59 -21.73 9.89
N ILE A 255 82.66 -22.41 10.53
CA ILE A 255 81.26 -22.17 10.87
C ILE A 255 81.07 -20.94 11.79
N ARG A 256 80.06 -20.14 11.53
CA ARG A 256 79.26 -19.50 12.58
C ARG A 256 77.79 -19.25 12.11
N TYR A 257 76.91 -19.89 12.80
CA TYR A 257 75.42 -19.63 12.68
C TYR A 257 75.07 -18.28 13.29
N ARG A 258 74.21 -17.54 12.61
CA ARG A 258 73.35 -16.53 13.24
C ARG A 258 72.05 -16.39 12.48
N THR A 259 70.96 -16.63 13.20
CA THR A 259 69.58 -16.42 12.83
C THR A 259 69.25 -14.96 12.48
N PRO A 260 68.34 -14.67 11.49
CA PRO A 260 67.92 -13.31 11.25
C PRO A 260 66.57 -13.06 11.92
N SER A 261 66.50 -11.91 12.57
CA SER A 261 65.32 -11.20 13.03
C SER A 261 64.91 -10.19 11.97
N SER A 262 63.58 -10.04 11.92
CA SER A 262 62.78 -9.16 11.05
C SER A 262 63.28 -7.71 10.98
N ALA A 263 63.09 -7.11 9.85
CA ALA A 263 62.48 -5.80 9.55
C ALA A 263 63.20 -4.97 8.50
N GLU A 264 62.41 -4.34 7.74
CA GLU A 264 62.59 -3.12 6.94
C GLU A 264 63.20 -3.21 5.55
N LEU A 265 62.29 -3.11 4.65
CA LEU A 265 62.44 -2.77 3.26
C LEU A 265 62.46 -1.23 3.12
N LEU A 266 63.53 -0.64 2.67
CA LEU A 266 63.54 0.67 2.04
C LEU A 266 64.42 0.65 0.80
N LEU A 267 63.88 1.16 -0.27
CA LEU A 267 64.45 1.45 -1.56
C LEU A 267 65.78 2.25 -1.45
N GLU A 268 66.69 1.93 -2.27
CA GLU A 268 67.54 2.95 -2.95
C GLU A 268 68.14 2.41 -4.23
N THR A 269 67.87 3.06 -5.30
CA THR A 269 68.60 2.97 -6.56
C THR A 269 69.73 3.98 -6.51
N GLY A 270 70.95 3.49 -6.46
CA GLY A 270 72.11 4.31 -6.61
C GLY A 270 72.46 4.57 -8.06
N SER A 271 72.86 5.77 -8.35
CA SER A 271 73.62 6.12 -9.54
C SER A 271 74.85 6.96 -9.15
N THR A 272 75.96 6.56 -9.73
CA THR A 272 77.32 6.97 -9.49
C THR A 272 77.63 8.42 -9.86
N ALA A 273 78.61 8.93 -9.10
CA ALA A 273 79.23 10.26 -9.11
C ALA A 273 80.11 10.57 -10.32
N THR A 274 80.25 11.83 -10.59
CA THR A 274 81.52 12.56 -10.71
C THR A 274 81.29 14.08 -10.60
N SER A 275 82.01 14.72 -9.70
CA SER A 275 82.28 16.15 -9.61
C SER A 275 83.53 16.50 -10.45
N PRO A 276 84.01 17.76 -10.72
CA PRO A 276 83.84 18.96 -9.90
C PRO A 276 83.71 20.32 -10.66
N THR A 277 83.53 21.36 -9.87
CA THR A 277 84.04 22.75 -9.95
C THR A 277 83.11 23.86 -10.41
N ASN A 278 82.93 24.73 -9.44
CA ASN A 278 82.97 26.22 -9.39
C ASN A 278 81.86 27.11 -10.02
N SER A 279 81.35 27.82 -9.08
CA SER A 279 81.00 29.29 -9.07
C SER A 279 79.92 29.82 -9.99
N ASP A 280 78.82 30.27 -9.45
CA ASP A 280 78.49 31.65 -9.26
C ASP A 280 77.00 31.83 -8.83
N LYS A 281 76.83 32.72 -7.90
CA LYS A 281 75.53 33.12 -7.33
C LYS A 281 74.62 33.80 -8.37
N ALA A 282 73.43 33.30 -8.53
CA ALA A 282 72.33 34.16 -8.92
C ALA A 282 70.99 33.69 -8.31
N MET A 283 70.43 34.46 -7.43
CA MET A 283 69.18 34.32 -6.78
C MET A 283 68.06 34.45 -7.83
N LYS A 284 67.33 33.35 -8.13
CA LYS A 284 66.09 33.38 -8.92
C LYS A 284 64.89 33.02 -8.02
N ARG A 285 63.95 33.96 -7.95
CA ARG A 285 62.60 33.84 -7.33
C ARG A 285 61.87 32.62 -7.89
N PRO A 286 61.04 31.89 -7.09
CA PRO A 286 60.22 30.79 -7.62
C PRO A 286 59.08 31.41 -8.46
N GLY A 287 59.12 31.13 -9.76
CA GLY A 287 58.03 31.43 -10.67
C GLY A 287 56.79 30.58 -10.34
N MET A 288 55.65 31.18 -10.08
CA MET A 288 54.36 30.49 -10.01
C MET A 288 54.15 29.76 -11.32
N ARG A 289 54.27 28.43 -11.28
CA ARG A 289 53.82 27.57 -12.37
C ARG A 289 52.32 27.58 -12.34
N HIS A 290 51.67 28.19 -13.33
CA HIS A 290 50.21 28.07 -13.53
C HIS A 290 49.89 26.60 -13.76
N GLU A 291 49.25 25.94 -12.77
CA GLU A 291 48.72 24.59 -12.95
C GLU A 291 47.71 24.60 -14.09
N SER A 292 47.93 23.77 -15.09
CA SER A 292 47.03 23.58 -16.22
C SER A 292 45.67 23.11 -15.73
N LEU A 293 44.54 23.45 -16.42
CA LEU A 293 43.23 22.92 -16.17
C LEU A 293 43.22 21.40 -16.18
N SER A 294 44.04 20.77 -17.03
CA SER A 294 44.23 19.32 -17.09
C SER A 294 44.88 18.75 -15.78
N ASP A 295 45.86 19.42 -15.21
CA ASP A 295 46.50 18.98 -13.96
C ASP A 295 45.55 19.10 -12.77
N LYS A 296 44.70 20.14 -12.75
CA LYS A 296 43.63 20.32 -11.76
C LYS A 296 42.55 19.25 -11.94
N ALA A 297 42.13 18.94 -13.15
CA ALA A 297 41.17 17.88 -13.42
C ALA A 297 41.68 16.50 -13.00
N HIS A 298 42.96 16.18 -13.26
CA HIS A 298 43.60 14.95 -12.76
C HIS A 298 43.72 14.89 -11.25
N LYS A 299 44.02 15.99 -10.60
CA LYS A 299 44.13 16.08 -9.13
C LYS A 299 42.79 15.91 -8.42
N TYR A 300 41.74 16.43 -9.02
CA TYR A 300 40.36 16.41 -8.47
C TYR A 300 39.45 15.39 -9.14
N ARG A 301 39.98 14.47 -9.98
CA ARG A 301 39.19 13.46 -10.72
C ARG A 301 38.17 12.71 -9.86
N GLY A 302 38.52 12.36 -8.62
CA GLY A 302 37.63 11.68 -7.68
C GLY A 302 36.47 12.56 -7.22
N VAL A 303 36.72 13.85 -6.95
CA VAL A 303 35.69 14.82 -6.57
C VAL A 303 34.76 15.11 -7.75
N LEU A 304 35.33 15.24 -8.96
CA LEU A 304 34.56 15.46 -10.18
C LEU A 304 33.65 14.26 -10.48
N LEU A 305 34.14 13.01 -10.32
CA LEU A 305 33.33 11.80 -10.46
C LEU A 305 32.19 11.74 -9.43
N VAL A 306 32.48 12.08 -8.17
CA VAL A 306 31.48 12.09 -7.07
C VAL A 306 30.34 13.05 -7.34
N ILE A 307 30.61 14.19 -7.98
CA ILE A 307 29.59 15.20 -8.29
C ILE A 307 28.92 14.95 -9.64
N SER A 308 29.70 14.61 -10.67
CA SER A 308 29.19 14.51 -12.04
C SER A 308 28.26 13.30 -12.26
N ILE A 309 28.53 12.14 -11.63
CA ILE A 309 27.74 10.95 -11.87
C ILE A 309 26.32 11.07 -11.29
N PRO A 310 26.10 11.51 -10.04
CA PRO A 310 24.75 11.82 -9.56
C PRO A 310 24.02 12.86 -10.42
N MET A 311 24.73 13.92 -10.85
CA MET A 311 24.13 14.95 -11.71
C MET A 311 23.74 14.41 -13.10
N LEU A 312 24.57 13.51 -13.68
CA LEU A 312 24.24 12.83 -14.93
C LEU A 312 23.06 11.87 -14.78
N LEU A 313 22.96 11.16 -13.65
CA LEU A 313 21.78 10.31 -13.39
C LEU A 313 20.49 11.12 -13.25
N ILE A 314 20.53 12.24 -12.54
CA ILE A 314 19.42 13.18 -12.44
C ILE A 314 19.06 13.74 -13.82
N ALA A 315 20.05 14.21 -14.58
CA ALA A 315 19.85 14.69 -15.94
C ALA A 315 19.29 13.60 -16.87
N PHE A 316 19.75 12.35 -16.72
CA PHE A 316 19.24 11.21 -17.48
C PHE A 316 17.73 11.00 -17.21
N VAL A 317 17.29 11.01 -15.95
CA VAL A 317 15.85 10.88 -15.62
C VAL A 317 15.06 12.03 -16.22
N LEU A 318 15.55 13.28 -16.10
CA LEU A 318 14.87 14.46 -16.64
C LEU A 318 14.84 14.51 -18.17
N LEU A 319 15.85 13.95 -18.87
CA LEU A 319 15.93 13.96 -20.32
C LEU A 319 15.30 12.74 -21.00
N VAL A 320 15.38 11.55 -20.36
CA VAL A 320 14.95 10.28 -20.98
C VAL A 320 13.54 9.89 -20.56
N MET A 321 13.07 10.34 -19.39
CA MET A 321 11.69 10.13 -18.96
C MET A 321 10.81 11.27 -19.48
N PRO A 322 9.96 11.03 -20.51
CA PRO A 322 9.08 12.07 -21.04
C PRO A 322 8.13 12.54 -19.95
N SER A 323 8.23 13.79 -19.55
CA SER A 323 7.15 14.47 -18.88
C SER A 323 5.99 14.59 -19.88
N ARG A 324 4.78 14.39 -19.44
CA ARG A 324 3.57 14.37 -20.27
C ARG A 324 3.35 15.65 -21.11
N GLU A 325 4.16 16.68 -20.87
CA GLU A 325 4.15 17.94 -21.64
C GLU A 325 4.84 17.82 -23.02
N ASP A 326 5.72 16.82 -23.22
CA ASP A 326 6.55 16.70 -24.43
C ASP A 326 5.93 15.83 -25.55
N TYR A 327 4.82 15.13 -25.31
CA TYR A 327 4.18 14.28 -26.32
C TYR A 327 3.26 15.02 -27.31
N GLU A 328 3.08 16.34 -27.15
CA GLU A 328 2.21 17.17 -28.02
C GLU A 328 2.98 17.97 -29.09
N TYR A 329 4.30 17.74 -29.27
CA TYR A 329 5.10 18.47 -30.25
C TYR A 329 5.70 17.56 -31.31
N GLY A 330 4.84 17.09 -32.21
CA GLY A 330 5.20 16.47 -33.47
C GLY A 330 4.28 16.97 -34.59
N GLY A 331 4.29 18.26 -34.90
CA GLY A 331 3.53 18.79 -36.04
C GLY A 331 3.20 20.27 -35.89
N GLY A 332 4.04 21.09 -36.49
CA GLY A 332 4.13 22.51 -36.55
C GLY A 332 2.88 23.38 -36.31
N VAL A 333 3.12 24.42 -35.65
CA VAL A 333 2.65 25.82 -35.69
C VAL A 333 2.50 26.34 -34.26
N SER A 334 3.40 27.21 -33.87
CA SER A 334 3.38 27.98 -32.62
C SER A 334 2.08 28.78 -32.49
N ARG A 335 1.18 28.27 -31.66
CA ARG A 335 0.07 29.07 -31.10
C ARG A 335 0.30 29.21 -29.60
N LYS A 336 0.52 30.44 -29.15
CA LYS A 336 0.49 30.79 -27.73
C LYS A 336 -0.77 30.20 -27.10
N MET A 337 -0.61 29.14 -26.27
CA MET A 337 -1.71 28.56 -25.52
C MET A 337 -2.14 29.55 -24.42
N SER A 338 -3.39 29.95 -24.51
CA SER A 338 -4.08 30.77 -23.49
C SER A 338 -4.20 29.96 -22.19
N PRO A 339 -4.06 30.56 -21.01
CA PRO A 339 -4.19 29.90 -19.70
C PRO A 339 -5.52 29.20 -19.45
N ASN A 340 -6.49 29.33 -20.35
CA ASN A 340 -7.84 28.75 -20.23
C ASN A 340 -7.95 27.29 -20.69
N LEU A 341 -6.94 26.68 -21.37
CA LEU A 341 -7.04 25.27 -21.84
C LEU A 341 -6.67 24.25 -20.75
N VAL A 342 -5.98 24.63 -19.67
CA VAL A 342 -5.67 23.74 -18.54
C VAL A 342 -6.91 23.52 -17.65
N ARG A 343 -7.92 24.38 -17.73
CA ARG A 343 -9.18 24.28 -16.98
C ARG A 343 -10.17 23.24 -17.53
N ASP A 344 -10.03 22.83 -18.80
CA ASP A 344 -11.03 22.00 -19.51
C ASP A 344 -10.85 20.48 -19.30
N SER A 345 -9.87 20.04 -18.51
CA SER A 345 -9.57 18.60 -18.31
C SER A 345 -10.13 18.00 -17.02
N ARG A 346 -10.88 18.77 -16.22
CA ARG A 346 -11.50 18.30 -14.98
C ARG A 346 -12.90 17.81 -15.23
N SER A 347 -13.21 16.63 -14.69
CA SER A 347 -14.57 16.05 -14.68
C SER A 347 -15.13 16.09 -13.27
N TYR A 348 -16.36 16.57 -13.14
CA TYR A 348 -17.07 16.61 -11.86
C TYR A 348 -18.21 15.58 -11.88
N ALA A 349 -18.54 15.06 -10.69
CA ALA A 349 -19.77 14.28 -10.47
C ALA A 349 -20.43 14.74 -9.18
N VAL A 350 -21.76 14.81 -9.20
CA VAL A 350 -22.61 15.14 -8.05
C VAL A 350 -23.48 13.94 -7.73
N ILE A 351 -23.33 13.38 -6.55
CA ILE A 351 -24.03 12.19 -6.10
C ILE A 351 -24.84 12.53 -4.84
N PHE A 352 -26.15 12.32 -4.91
CA PHE A 352 -27.02 12.39 -3.74
C PHE A 352 -27.22 10.98 -3.18
N ASP A 353 -26.90 10.81 -1.90
CA ASP A 353 -27.23 9.61 -1.12
C ASP A 353 -28.52 9.88 -0.34
N ALA A 354 -29.61 9.25 -0.78
CA ALA A 354 -30.90 9.31 -0.12
C ALA A 354 -31.05 8.14 0.86
N GLY A 355 -30.34 8.22 1.97
CA GLY A 355 -30.28 7.20 3.00
C GLY A 355 -31.50 7.18 3.93
N SER A 356 -31.63 6.11 4.74
CA SER A 356 -32.68 5.96 5.75
C SER A 356 -32.56 6.95 6.91
N SER A 357 -31.35 7.36 7.26
CA SER A 357 -31.04 8.23 8.41
C SER A 357 -30.82 9.71 8.03
N GLY A 358 -30.75 10.03 6.73
CA GLY A 358 -30.51 11.38 6.23
C GLY A 358 -30.26 11.41 4.73
N SER A 359 -30.39 12.61 4.13
CA SER A 359 -30.00 12.87 2.74
C SER A 359 -28.67 13.58 2.71
N ARG A 360 -27.78 13.12 1.84
CA ARG A 360 -26.41 13.64 1.69
C ARG A 360 -26.14 14.02 0.24
N VAL A 361 -25.28 15.01 0.03
CA VAL A 361 -24.70 15.29 -1.30
C VAL A 361 -23.20 15.22 -1.23
N HIS A 362 -22.63 14.55 -2.21
CA HIS A 362 -21.20 14.39 -2.43
C HIS A 362 -20.84 15.00 -3.79
N VAL A 363 -19.81 15.83 -3.84
CA VAL A 363 -19.24 16.33 -5.09
C VAL A 363 -17.79 15.93 -5.17
N PHE A 364 -17.44 15.30 -6.29
CA PHE A 364 -16.09 14.87 -6.58
C PHE A 364 -15.57 15.54 -7.85
N CYS A 365 -14.28 15.80 -7.90
CA CYS A 365 -13.56 16.29 -9.06
C CYS A 365 -12.45 15.31 -9.43
N PHE A 366 -12.37 14.94 -10.71
CA PHE A 366 -11.39 14.01 -11.23
C PHE A 366 -10.57 14.67 -12.34
N ASP A 367 -9.31 14.24 -12.46
CA ASP A 367 -8.49 14.53 -13.62
C ASP A 367 -8.73 13.51 -14.76
N ARG A 368 -7.96 13.60 -15.85
CA ARG A 368 -8.06 12.68 -17.00
C ARG A 368 -7.72 11.22 -16.68
N ASN A 369 -7.01 10.97 -15.58
CA ASN A 369 -6.62 9.63 -15.15
C ASN A 369 -7.59 9.03 -14.13
N LEU A 370 -8.71 9.71 -13.86
CA LEU A 370 -9.63 9.41 -12.79
C LEU A 370 -9.02 9.57 -11.37
N ASP A 371 -7.94 10.36 -11.23
CA ASP A 371 -7.43 10.71 -9.92
C ASP A 371 -8.27 11.84 -9.31
N LEU A 372 -8.58 11.74 -8.01
CA LEU A 372 -9.27 12.79 -7.28
C LEU A 372 -8.45 14.08 -7.22
N VAL A 373 -9.09 15.20 -7.54
CA VAL A 373 -8.51 16.54 -7.53
C VAL A 373 -9.24 17.41 -6.51
N PRO A 374 -8.54 18.23 -5.73
CA PRO A 374 -9.17 19.07 -4.71
C PRO A 374 -10.24 20.02 -5.25
N ILE A 375 -11.35 20.11 -4.51
CA ILE A 375 -12.39 21.12 -4.62
C ILE A 375 -12.17 22.12 -3.48
N GLY A 376 -11.45 23.22 -3.75
CA GLY A 376 -10.95 24.10 -2.69
C GLY A 376 -9.81 23.45 -1.89
N LYS A 377 -10.05 23.13 -0.61
CA LYS A 377 -9.07 22.49 0.29
C LYS A 377 -9.26 20.98 0.44
N GLU A 378 -10.44 20.46 0.09
CA GLU A 378 -10.84 19.07 0.32
C GLU A 378 -10.96 18.35 -1.03
N LEU A 379 -10.83 17.02 -1.02
CA LEU A 379 -11.05 16.17 -2.21
C LEU A 379 -12.53 15.89 -2.48
N GLU A 380 -13.39 16.19 -1.52
CA GLU A 380 -14.81 15.95 -1.54
C GLU A 380 -15.56 17.11 -0.91
N LEU A 381 -16.64 17.59 -1.54
CA LEU A 381 -17.66 18.37 -0.84
C LEU A 381 -18.69 17.39 -0.27
N PHE A 382 -18.84 17.38 1.05
CA PHE A 382 -19.84 16.60 1.76
C PHE A 382 -20.79 17.50 2.55
N VAL A 383 -22.11 17.33 2.34
CA VAL A 383 -23.15 18.03 3.13
C VAL A 383 -24.27 17.04 3.42
N GLN A 384 -24.72 17.00 4.67
CA GLN A 384 -25.82 16.13 5.15
C GLN A 384 -26.96 16.94 5.73
N LEU A 385 -28.19 16.47 5.47
CA LEU A 385 -29.42 16.93 6.09
C LEU A 385 -30.19 15.75 6.71
N LYS A 386 -30.89 15.99 7.79
CA LYS A 386 -31.85 15.06 8.43
C LYS A 386 -33.23 15.67 8.39
N PRO A 387 -34.29 14.85 8.23
CA PRO A 387 -34.30 13.39 8.05
C PRO A 387 -33.98 12.97 6.61
N GLY A 388 -33.88 11.64 6.35
CA GLY A 388 -33.76 11.08 5.00
C GLY A 388 -35.04 11.12 4.19
N LEU A 389 -34.97 10.88 2.85
CA LEU A 389 -36.12 10.93 1.96
C LEU A 389 -37.24 9.96 2.33
N SER A 390 -36.93 8.83 2.95
CA SER A 390 -37.92 7.84 3.40
C SER A 390 -38.92 8.39 4.45
N ALA A 391 -38.55 9.41 5.20
CA ALA A 391 -39.43 10.08 6.15
C ALA A 391 -40.54 10.85 5.50
N TYR A 392 -40.45 11.14 4.19
CA TYR A 392 -41.44 11.91 3.42
C TYR A 392 -42.32 11.02 2.57
N ALA A 393 -42.52 9.74 2.92
CA ALA A 393 -43.34 8.78 2.16
C ALA A 393 -44.76 9.27 1.84
N ASN A 394 -45.34 10.07 2.73
CA ASN A 394 -46.68 10.66 2.57
C ASN A 394 -46.67 12.09 1.98
N ASN A 395 -45.52 12.69 1.76
CA ASN A 395 -45.37 14.04 1.20
C ASN A 395 -44.18 14.12 0.21
N PRO A 396 -44.30 13.54 -0.98
CA PRO A 396 -43.23 13.49 -1.97
C PRO A 396 -42.71 14.87 -2.41
N GLN A 397 -43.55 15.90 -2.42
CA GLN A 397 -43.15 17.26 -2.77
C GLN A 397 -42.18 17.86 -1.76
N GLU A 398 -42.39 17.58 -0.47
CA GLU A 398 -41.49 18.02 0.61
C GLU A 398 -40.18 17.27 0.54
N ALA A 399 -40.18 15.98 0.18
CA ALA A 399 -38.99 15.19 -0.11
C ALA A 399 -38.09 15.87 -1.17
N ALA A 400 -38.70 16.27 -2.32
CA ALA A 400 -37.96 16.98 -3.37
C ALA A 400 -37.46 18.34 -2.91
N ASN A 401 -38.26 19.11 -2.20
CA ASN A 401 -37.89 20.43 -1.69
C ASN A 401 -36.75 20.35 -0.67
N SER A 402 -36.69 19.28 0.12
CA SER A 402 -35.58 19.06 1.10
C SER A 402 -34.22 18.98 0.45
N LEU A 403 -34.12 18.56 -0.82
CA LEU A 403 -32.88 18.48 -1.56
C LEU A 403 -32.40 19.83 -2.12
N SER A 404 -33.22 20.90 -2.09
CA SER A 404 -32.89 22.18 -2.73
C SER A 404 -31.58 22.79 -2.19
N SER A 405 -31.45 22.82 -0.86
CA SER A 405 -30.25 23.39 -0.22
C SER A 405 -28.98 22.57 -0.49
N LEU A 406 -29.11 21.25 -0.64
CA LEU A 406 -28.00 20.36 -1.02
C LEU A 406 -27.59 20.62 -2.48
N LEU A 407 -28.58 20.79 -3.39
CA LEU A 407 -28.32 21.09 -4.79
C LEU A 407 -27.62 22.45 -4.94
N ASP A 408 -28.05 23.48 -4.23
CA ASP A 408 -27.43 24.80 -4.27
C ASP A 408 -25.95 24.75 -3.82
N LYS A 409 -25.67 23.97 -2.77
CA LYS A 409 -24.30 23.72 -2.29
C LYS A 409 -23.45 23.00 -3.33
N ALA A 410 -23.98 21.93 -3.91
CA ALA A 410 -23.29 21.15 -4.95
C ALA A 410 -22.98 22.02 -6.16
N GLU A 411 -23.96 22.76 -6.70
CA GLU A 411 -23.77 23.63 -7.85
C GLU A 411 -22.77 24.77 -7.59
N SER A 412 -22.72 25.29 -6.36
CA SER A 412 -21.77 26.34 -6.00
C SER A 412 -20.32 25.87 -6.06
N SER A 413 -20.05 24.57 -5.91
CA SER A 413 -18.73 23.98 -5.95
C SER A 413 -18.27 23.59 -7.36
N VAL A 414 -19.20 23.51 -8.33
CA VAL A 414 -18.91 23.17 -9.73
C VAL A 414 -18.81 24.45 -10.56
N PRO A 415 -17.71 24.68 -11.32
CA PRO A 415 -17.59 25.80 -12.24
C PRO A 415 -18.75 25.87 -13.21
N LYS A 416 -19.30 27.07 -13.45
CA LYS A 416 -20.52 27.26 -14.27
C LYS A 416 -20.41 26.64 -15.66
N GLU A 417 -19.21 26.73 -16.26
CA GLU A 417 -18.91 26.23 -17.60
C GLU A 417 -18.92 24.69 -17.69
N LEU A 418 -18.69 24.01 -16.55
CA LEU A 418 -18.63 22.55 -16.47
C LEU A 418 -19.97 21.93 -16.01
N ARG A 419 -20.89 22.70 -15.43
CA ARG A 419 -22.17 22.20 -14.93
C ARG A 419 -22.96 21.41 -15.97
N PRO A 420 -23.11 21.87 -17.24
CA PRO A 420 -23.87 21.09 -18.25
C PRO A 420 -23.22 19.76 -18.63
N LYS A 421 -21.96 19.54 -18.28
CA LYS A 421 -21.19 18.30 -18.51
C LYS A 421 -21.09 17.43 -17.27
N THR A 422 -21.45 17.95 -16.09
CA THR A 422 -21.33 17.28 -14.80
C THR A 422 -22.55 16.42 -14.54
N PRO A 423 -22.44 15.08 -14.51
CA PRO A 423 -23.55 14.20 -14.17
C PRO A 423 -24.01 14.43 -12.73
N VAL A 424 -25.35 14.45 -12.57
CA VAL A 424 -26.02 14.42 -11.27
C VAL A 424 -26.78 13.11 -11.13
N ARG A 425 -26.52 12.39 -10.04
CA ARG A 425 -27.20 11.13 -9.69
C ARG A 425 -27.82 11.22 -8.31
N VAL A 426 -28.96 10.58 -8.13
CA VAL A 426 -29.62 10.37 -6.84
C VAL A 426 -29.79 8.87 -6.66
N GLY A 427 -29.07 8.32 -5.71
CA GLY A 427 -29.18 6.93 -5.28
C GLY A 427 -29.99 6.85 -3.99
N ALA A 428 -31.17 6.28 -4.05
CA ALA A 428 -31.93 5.96 -2.87
C ALA A 428 -31.61 4.54 -2.40
N THR A 429 -31.33 4.37 -1.12
CA THR A 429 -30.85 3.10 -0.55
C THR A 429 -31.96 2.36 0.22
N ALA A 430 -31.59 1.51 1.17
CA ALA A 430 -32.48 0.62 1.90
C ALA A 430 -33.72 1.29 2.53
N GLY A 431 -33.63 2.57 2.90
CA GLY A 431 -34.77 3.30 3.46
C GLY A 431 -35.96 3.40 2.52
N LEU A 432 -35.71 3.63 1.21
CA LEU A 432 -36.74 3.63 0.20
C LEU A 432 -37.10 2.19 -0.23
N ARG A 433 -36.12 1.29 -0.38
CA ARG A 433 -36.41 -0.13 -0.68
C ARG A 433 -37.42 -0.75 0.31
N ALA A 434 -37.30 -0.42 1.60
CA ALA A 434 -38.18 -0.92 2.66
C ALA A 434 -39.64 -0.38 2.57
N LEU A 435 -39.87 0.75 1.89
CA LEU A 435 -41.21 1.29 1.68
C LEU A 435 -41.99 0.56 0.56
N GLY A 436 -41.31 -0.30 -0.20
CA GLY A 436 -41.83 -0.97 -1.38
C GLY A 436 -41.81 -0.09 -2.65
N MET A 437 -41.98 -0.74 -3.82
CA MET A 437 -41.81 -0.08 -5.12
C MET A 437 -42.78 1.09 -5.32
N ASP A 438 -44.07 0.91 -5.01
CA ASP A 438 -45.10 1.94 -5.23
C ASP A 438 -44.82 3.24 -4.44
N ALA A 439 -44.41 3.13 -3.18
CA ALA A 439 -44.06 4.28 -2.34
C ALA A 439 -42.77 4.95 -2.77
N SER A 440 -41.76 4.15 -3.10
CA SER A 440 -40.47 4.63 -3.59
C SER A 440 -40.61 5.33 -4.94
N ASP A 441 -41.40 4.78 -5.85
CA ASP A 441 -41.69 5.37 -7.14
C ASP A 441 -42.47 6.69 -7.00
N ARG A 442 -43.40 6.79 -6.06
CA ARG A 442 -44.06 8.08 -5.77
C ARG A 442 -43.09 9.16 -5.31
N ILE A 443 -42.07 8.82 -4.57
CA ILE A 443 -41.03 9.77 -4.12
C ILE A 443 -40.07 10.12 -5.26
N LEU A 444 -39.64 9.14 -6.06
CA LEU A 444 -38.60 9.32 -7.05
C LEU A 444 -39.13 9.63 -8.47
N GLN A 445 -40.25 9.08 -8.90
CA GLN A 445 -40.66 9.03 -10.30
C GLN A 445 -42.10 9.39 -10.61
N ALA A 446 -43.00 9.70 -9.70
CA ALA A 446 -44.46 9.79 -9.90
C ALA A 446 -45.02 9.76 -11.32
N ALA A 447 -45.99 8.88 -11.50
CA ALA A 447 -46.90 8.82 -12.66
C ALA A 447 -48.05 9.84 -12.59
N SER A 448 -47.94 10.97 -11.90
CA SER A 448 -49.00 11.98 -11.67
C SER A 448 -48.48 13.40 -11.95
N PRO A 449 -49.36 14.37 -12.28
CA PRO A 449 -48.95 15.67 -12.82
C PRO A 449 -48.19 16.60 -11.87
N TYR A 450 -47.72 16.13 -10.73
CA TYR A 450 -46.94 16.91 -9.76
C TYR A 450 -45.52 16.38 -9.65
N LEU A 451 -44.58 17.26 -9.93
CA LEU A 451 -43.12 17.14 -10.00
C LEU A 451 -42.47 16.49 -8.76
N ILE A 452 -41.65 15.47 -8.98
CA ILE A 452 -40.90 14.81 -7.92
C ILE A 452 -39.41 14.90 -8.17
N VAL A 453 -38.57 14.25 -7.39
CA VAL A 453 -37.10 14.44 -7.35
C VAL A 453 -36.46 14.51 -8.76
N ARG A 454 -36.87 13.68 -9.70
CA ARG A 454 -36.33 13.70 -11.08
C ARG A 454 -36.70 15.01 -11.82
N ASP A 455 -37.96 15.45 -11.72
CA ASP A 455 -38.40 16.66 -12.39
C ASP A 455 -37.94 17.92 -11.65
N PHE A 456 -37.79 17.85 -10.32
CA PHE A 456 -37.13 18.87 -9.53
C PHE A 456 -35.70 19.12 -10.03
N LEU A 457 -34.89 18.05 -10.21
CA LEU A 457 -33.53 18.17 -10.76
C LEU A 457 -33.56 18.72 -12.19
N ARG A 458 -34.46 18.28 -13.04
CA ARG A 458 -34.61 18.80 -14.42
C ARG A 458 -35.01 20.27 -14.47
N ALA A 459 -35.87 20.70 -13.56
CA ALA A 459 -36.36 22.07 -13.53
C ALA A 459 -35.43 23.05 -12.82
N LYS A 460 -34.73 22.63 -11.80
CA LYS A 460 -33.91 23.46 -10.89
C LYS A 460 -32.41 23.37 -11.12
N SER A 461 -31.93 22.22 -11.60
CA SER A 461 -30.49 22.00 -11.72
C SER A 461 -29.94 22.46 -13.07
N THR A 462 -28.74 23.07 -13.04
CA THR A 462 -27.95 23.38 -14.24
C THR A 462 -26.99 22.24 -14.60
N LEU A 463 -26.96 21.15 -13.80
CA LEU A 463 -26.14 19.96 -14.01
C LEU A 463 -26.76 19.03 -15.07
N LYS A 464 -25.94 18.10 -15.58
CA LYS A 464 -26.37 17.08 -16.56
C LYS A 464 -27.23 16.03 -15.85
N SER A 465 -28.54 16.08 -16.03
CA SER A 465 -29.46 15.04 -15.58
C SER A 465 -29.49 13.90 -16.61
N GLU A 466 -29.15 12.67 -16.18
CA GLU A 466 -29.20 11.46 -17.00
C GLU A 466 -30.60 10.78 -16.89
N ALA A 467 -30.98 10.01 -17.91
CA ALA A 467 -32.29 9.32 -17.91
C ALA A 467 -32.44 8.38 -16.68
N ASN A 468 -31.38 7.71 -16.29
CA ASN A 468 -31.32 6.81 -15.16
C ASN A 468 -30.55 7.44 -13.94
N GLY A 469 -30.43 8.77 -13.91
CA GLY A 469 -29.69 9.46 -12.84
C GLY A 469 -30.41 9.47 -11.50
N VAL A 470 -31.70 9.17 -11.44
CA VAL A 470 -32.49 9.08 -10.20
C VAL A 470 -33.07 7.67 -10.11
N THR A 471 -32.56 6.88 -9.19
CA THR A 471 -32.92 5.46 -9.04
C THR A 471 -32.97 5.04 -7.57
N VAL A 472 -33.74 4.01 -7.26
CA VAL A 472 -33.52 3.19 -6.09
C VAL A 472 -32.35 2.25 -6.44
N LEU A 473 -31.23 2.39 -5.74
CA LEU A 473 -30.12 1.46 -5.92
C LEU A 473 -30.53 0.07 -5.45
N ASP A 474 -30.29 -0.94 -6.28
CA ASP A 474 -30.34 -2.30 -5.76
C ASP A 474 -29.22 -2.51 -4.74
N GLY A 475 -29.38 -3.50 -3.85
CA GLY A 475 -28.41 -3.73 -2.80
C GLY A 475 -27.05 -4.18 -3.32
N SER A 476 -27.02 -4.81 -4.50
CA SER A 476 -25.78 -5.24 -5.14
C SER A 476 -25.02 -4.05 -5.74
N GLN A 477 -25.73 -3.05 -6.25
CA GLN A 477 -25.11 -1.80 -6.71
C GLN A 477 -24.49 -1.03 -5.54
N GLU A 478 -25.24 -0.86 -4.44
CA GLU A 478 -24.77 -0.19 -3.23
C GLU A 478 -23.48 -0.82 -2.70
N GLY A 479 -23.45 -2.15 -2.50
CA GLY A 479 -22.29 -2.89 -2.05
C GLY A 479 -21.11 -2.86 -3.04
N SER A 480 -21.41 -2.91 -4.35
CA SER A 480 -20.37 -2.83 -5.39
C SER A 480 -19.68 -1.47 -5.38
N TYR A 481 -20.43 -0.37 -5.30
CA TYR A 481 -19.87 0.97 -5.25
C TYR A 481 -19.04 1.20 -3.98
N GLN A 482 -19.49 0.66 -2.84
CA GLN A 482 -18.72 0.70 -1.61
C GLN A 482 -17.38 -0.02 -1.75
N TRP A 483 -17.38 -1.21 -2.36
CA TRP A 483 -16.16 -1.96 -2.64
C TRP A 483 -15.23 -1.19 -3.60
N VAL A 484 -15.77 -0.60 -4.67
CA VAL A 484 -15.01 0.24 -5.61
C VAL A 484 -14.39 1.42 -4.88
N THR A 485 -15.14 2.14 -4.05
CA THR A 485 -14.66 3.28 -3.28
C THR A 485 -13.44 2.93 -2.45
N ILE A 486 -13.55 1.90 -1.60
CA ILE A 486 -12.46 1.55 -0.67
C ILE A 486 -11.24 1.06 -1.44
N ASN A 487 -11.41 0.19 -2.44
CA ASN A 487 -10.29 -0.33 -3.23
C ASN A 487 -9.66 0.73 -4.15
N TYR A 488 -10.43 1.71 -4.63
CA TYR A 488 -9.90 2.87 -5.34
C TYR A 488 -9.01 3.73 -4.42
N LEU A 489 -9.51 4.12 -3.25
CA LEU A 489 -8.78 4.95 -2.30
C LEU A 489 -7.50 4.27 -1.79
N LEU A 490 -7.51 2.95 -1.64
CA LEU A 490 -6.34 2.14 -1.27
C LEU A 490 -5.38 1.88 -2.46
N GLY A 491 -5.74 2.29 -3.67
CA GLY A 491 -4.96 2.03 -4.88
C GLY A 491 -4.86 0.55 -5.24
N ASN A 492 -5.90 -0.24 -4.95
CA ASN A 492 -5.96 -1.68 -5.23
C ASN A 492 -6.59 -2.00 -6.58
N LEU A 493 -7.36 -1.07 -7.17
CA LEU A 493 -7.96 -1.27 -8.49
C LEU A 493 -6.89 -1.38 -9.58
N GLY A 494 -7.11 -2.24 -10.56
CA GLY A 494 -6.12 -2.59 -11.58
C GLY A 494 -5.14 -3.70 -11.17
N LYS A 495 -5.16 -4.14 -9.88
CA LYS A 495 -4.35 -5.25 -9.36
C LYS A 495 -5.13 -6.57 -9.41
N LYS A 496 -4.45 -7.70 -9.13
CA LYS A 496 -5.10 -9.01 -8.99
C LYS A 496 -6.17 -8.95 -7.88
N TYR A 497 -7.27 -9.69 -8.04
CA TYR A 497 -8.37 -9.75 -7.06
C TYR A 497 -7.90 -10.11 -5.64
N SER A 498 -6.87 -10.95 -5.51
CA SER A 498 -6.28 -11.33 -4.22
C SER A 498 -5.61 -10.18 -3.47
N ASN A 499 -5.34 -9.06 -4.14
CA ASN A 499 -4.75 -7.85 -3.54
C ASN A 499 -5.82 -6.80 -3.20
N THR A 500 -7.08 -7.12 -3.43
CA THR A 500 -8.20 -6.25 -3.04
C THR A 500 -8.67 -6.58 -1.62
N VAL A 501 -9.40 -5.67 -1.02
CA VAL A 501 -10.00 -5.86 0.30
C VAL A 501 -11.49 -6.16 0.15
N GLY A 502 -12.04 -6.95 1.09
CA GLY A 502 -13.47 -7.12 1.23
C GLY A 502 -14.09 -6.00 2.05
N VAL A 503 -15.40 -5.81 1.91
CA VAL A 503 -16.14 -4.75 2.56
C VAL A 503 -17.40 -5.30 3.21
N VAL A 504 -17.68 -4.87 4.45
CA VAL A 504 -19.00 -5.00 5.10
C VAL A 504 -19.48 -3.60 5.46
N ASP A 505 -20.63 -3.21 4.95
CA ASP A 505 -21.23 -1.91 5.20
C ASP A 505 -22.54 -2.08 5.99
N LEU A 506 -22.56 -1.67 7.25
CA LEU A 506 -23.73 -1.73 8.11
C LEU A 506 -24.49 -0.41 8.06
N GLY A 507 -25.43 -0.29 7.13
CA GLY A 507 -26.35 0.83 7.07
C GLY A 507 -27.48 0.76 8.10
N GLY A 508 -28.45 1.68 8.00
CA GLY A 508 -29.62 1.70 8.87
C GLY A 508 -30.66 0.61 8.54
N GLY A 509 -30.95 0.40 7.26
CA GLY A 509 -31.98 -0.53 6.80
C GLY A 509 -31.46 -1.84 6.20
N SER A 510 -30.19 -1.89 5.80
CA SER A 510 -29.55 -3.08 5.23
C SER A 510 -28.10 -3.17 5.61
N VAL A 511 -27.50 -4.35 5.45
CA VAL A 511 -26.06 -4.57 5.50
C VAL A 511 -25.60 -5.20 4.19
N GLN A 512 -24.50 -4.69 3.62
CA GLN A 512 -23.91 -5.22 2.40
C GLN A 512 -22.59 -5.92 2.72
N MET A 513 -22.36 -7.05 2.05
CA MET A 513 -21.03 -7.70 2.00
C MET A 513 -20.60 -7.78 0.55
N ALA A 514 -19.38 -7.30 0.25
CA ALA A 514 -18.80 -7.34 -1.08
C ALA A 514 -17.30 -7.67 -1.04
N TYR A 515 -16.85 -8.62 -1.87
CA TYR A 515 -15.43 -8.93 -2.04
C TYR A 515 -15.17 -9.64 -3.37
N ALA A 516 -13.96 -9.47 -3.91
CA ALA A 516 -13.61 -10.09 -5.17
C ALA A 516 -13.29 -11.59 -4.99
N ILE A 517 -13.76 -12.40 -5.92
CA ILE A 517 -13.60 -13.86 -5.93
C ILE A 517 -12.89 -14.32 -7.20
N SER A 518 -12.44 -15.58 -7.21
CA SER A 518 -11.87 -16.18 -8.40
C SER A 518 -12.94 -16.43 -9.47
N GLU A 519 -12.52 -16.47 -10.74
CA GLU A 519 -13.41 -16.87 -11.85
C GLU A 519 -14.02 -18.26 -11.64
N MET A 520 -13.25 -19.17 -11.05
CA MET A 520 -13.74 -20.52 -10.71
C MET A 520 -14.85 -20.53 -9.67
N ASP A 521 -14.78 -19.64 -8.67
CA ASP A 521 -15.81 -19.53 -7.65
C ASP A 521 -17.03 -18.77 -8.17
N ALA A 522 -16.82 -17.78 -9.02
CA ALA A 522 -17.89 -17.09 -9.74
C ALA A 522 -18.73 -18.05 -10.60
N ALA A 523 -18.06 -18.99 -11.28
CA ALA A 523 -18.75 -20.01 -12.08
C ALA A 523 -19.57 -21.03 -11.25
N LYS A 524 -19.33 -21.12 -9.93
CA LYS A 524 -20.09 -21.98 -9.00
C LYS A 524 -21.26 -21.24 -8.35
N ALA A 525 -21.45 -19.95 -8.62
CA ALA A 525 -22.52 -19.18 -8.03
C ALA A 525 -23.88 -19.81 -8.31
N PRO A 526 -24.77 -19.87 -7.32
CA PRO A 526 -26.12 -20.37 -7.52
C PRO A 526 -26.87 -19.60 -8.58
N ARG A 527 -27.66 -20.29 -9.37
CA ARG A 527 -28.61 -19.63 -10.29
C ARG A 527 -29.74 -19.03 -9.49
N ILE A 528 -30.11 -17.82 -9.80
CA ILE A 528 -31.16 -17.05 -9.14
C ILE A 528 -32.38 -16.99 -10.06
N SER A 529 -33.56 -16.81 -9.46
CA SER A 529 -34.82 -16.59 -10.16
C SER A 529 -34.83 -15.23 -10.86
N ASP A 530 -35.52 -15.10 -11.99
CA ASP A 530 -35.68 -13.84 -12.68
C ASP A 530 -36.27 -12.78 -11.75
N GLY A 531 -35.55 -11.67 -11.55
CA GLY A 531 -35.98 -10.54 -10.72
C GLY A 531 -35.27 -10.45 -9.34
N GLU A 532 -34.43 -11.41 -8.97
CA GLU A 532 -33.60 -11.34 -7.78
C GLU A 532 -32.18 -10.82 -8.10
N ASP A 533 -31.54 -10.21 -7.12
CA ASP A 533 -30.16 -9.70 -7.25
C ASP A 533 -29.14 -10.84 -7.48
N THR A 534 -28.30 -10.71 -8.48
CA THR A 534 -27.24 -11.70 -8.77
C THR A 534 -26.18 -11.70 -7.69
N TYR A 535 -25.71 -12.91 -7.26
CA TYR A 535 -24.64 -13.02 -6.27
C TYR A 535 -23.27 -12.57 -6.78
N VAL A 536 -23.08 -12.57 -8.10
CA VAL A 536 -21.78 -12.20 -8.71
C VAL A 536 -22.01 -11.12 -9.74
N LYS A 537 -21.27 -10.02 -9.59
CA LYS A 537 -21.20 -8.92 -10.55
C LYS A 537 -19.86 -8.90 -11.24
N GLU A 538 -19.88 -8.88 -12.57
CA GLU A 538 -18.65 -8.66 -13.34
C GLU A 538 -18.39 -7.17 -13.47
N MET A 539 -17.18 -6.75 -13.15
CA MET A 539 -16.73 -5.35 -13.27
C MET A 539 -15.37 -5.30 -13.97
N PHE A 540 -15.24 -4.35 -14.89
CA PHE A 540 -13.96 -4.07 -15.53
C PHE A 540 -13.48 -2.70 -15.06
N LEU A 541 -12.40 -2.68 -14.25
CA LEU A 541 -11.92 -1.47 -13.58
C LEU A 541 -10.41 -1.34 -13.77
N MET A 542 -9.98 -0.19 -14.27
CA MET A 542 -8.56 0.12 -14.50
C MET A 542 -7.82 -0.99 -15.27
N GLY A 543 -8.44 -1.52 -16.34
CA GLY A 543 -7.86 -2.55 -17.19
C GLY A 543 -7.89 -3.97 -16.63
N THR A 544 -8.52 -4.21 -15.48
CA THR A 544 -8.62 -5.52 -14.84
C THR A 544 -10.08 -5.95 -14.67
N LYS A 545 -10.38 -7.20 -15.04
CA LYS A 545 -11.69 -7.81 -14.81
C LYS A 545 -11.77 -8.40 -13.40
N TYR A 546 -12.83 -8.05 -12.68
CA TYR A 546 -13.15 -8.56 -11.36
C TYR A 546 -14.48 -9.31 -11.38
N TYR A 547 -14.54 -10.43 -10.68
CA TYR A 547 -15.76 -11.11 -10.30
C TYR A 547 -16.02 -10.76 -8.85
N LEU A 548 -17.04 -9.95 -8.61
CA LEU A 548 -17.36 -9.43 -7.28
C LEU A 548 -18.53 -10.22 -6.72
N TYR A 549 -18.30 -11.00 -5.66
CA TYR A 549 -19.38 -11.44 -4.80
C TYR A 549 -19.94 -10.20 -4.11
N VAL A 550 -21.25 -10.02 -4.19
CA VAL A 550 -21.94 -8.95 -3.50
C VAL A 550 -23.36 -9.40 -3.14
N HIS A 551 -23.73 -9.15 -1.89
CA HIS A 551 -25.08 -9.38 -1.43
C HIS A 551 -25.50 -8.32 -0.41
N SER A 552 -26.77 -7.90 -0.49
CA SER A 552 -27.40 -6.94 0.43
C SER A 552 -28.49 -7.64 1.22
N TYR A 553 -28.35 -7.62 2.52
CA TYR A 553 -29.31 -8.18 3.46
C TYR A 553 -30.25 -7.07 3.92
N LEU A 554 -31.37 -6.92 3.21
CA LEU A 554 -32.43 -5.97 3.55
C LEU A 554 -33.10 -6.38 4.86
N HIS A 555 -33.45 -5.42 5.71
CA HIS A 555 -33.95 -5.56 7.08
C HIS A 555 -32.88 -5.95 8.13
N TYR A 556 -31.63 -6.09 7.73
CA TYR A 556 -30.50 -6.41 8.63
C TYR A 556 -29.51 -5.24 8.84
N GLY A 557 -29.89 -4.01 8.46
CA GLY A 557 -29.19 -2.81 8.91
C GLY A 557 -29.48 -2.54 10.38
N LEU A 558 -28.64 -1.75 11.06
CA LEU A 558 -28.70 -1.59 12.52
C LEU A 558 -30.06 -1.13 13.02
N LEU A 559 -30.67 -0.15 12.35
CA LEU A 559 -31.96 0.40 12.79
C LEU A 559 -33.13 -0.56 12.51
N ALA A 560 -33.07 -1.28 11.38
CA ALA A 560 -34.05 -2.31 11.06
C ALA A 560 -33.93 -3.52 12.02
N ALA A 561 -32.68 -3.93 12.32
CA ALA A 561 -32.42 -5.04 13.21
C ALA A 561 -32.92 -4.78 14.64
N ARG A 562 -32.93 -3.52 15.10
CA ARG A 562 -33.56 -3.18 16.39
C ARG A 562 -35.05 -3.55 16.39
N ALA A 563 -35.77 -3.23 15.31
CA ALA A 563 -37.18 -3.58 15.18
C ALA A 563 -37.40 -5.10 15.18
N GLU A 564 -36.59 -5.83 14.41
CA GLU A 564 -36.65 -7.30 14.36
C GLU A 564 -36.32 -7.96 15.71
N ILE A 565 -35.32 -7.45 16.44
CA ILE A 565 -34.95 -7.93 17.79
C ILE A 565 -36.06 -7.62 18.81
N LEU A 566 -36.73 -6.48 18.68
CA LEU A 566 -37.85 -6.14 19.54
C LEU A 566 -39.06 -7.04 19.30
N ASP A 567 -39.37 -7.30 18.01
CA ASP A 567 -40.49 -8.17 17.61
C ASP A 567 -40.21 -9.67 17.88
N ALA A 568 -38.93 -10.09 17.89
CA ALA A 568 -38.53 -11.48 18.17
C ALA A 568 -38.55 -11.84 19.68
N SER A 569 -38.81 -10.89 20.56
CA SER A 569 -38.91 -11.14 21.98
C SER A 569 -40.29 -11.72 22.32
N GLU A 570 -40.33 -12.92 22.88
CA GLU A 570 -41.59 -13.63 23.21
C GLU A 570 -42.33 -12.93 24.36
N ASP A 571 -41.66 -12.19 25.23
CA ASP A 571 -42.18 -11.47 26.36
C ASP A 571 -42.42 -9.99 26.06
N SER A 572 -43.27 -9.35 26.90
CA SER A 572 -43.51 -7.90 26.83
C SER A 572 -42.27 -7.06 27.21
N SER A 573 -41.14 -7.71 27.56
CA SER A 573 -39.90 -7.09 27.97
C SER A 573 -38.73 -7.69 27.18
N ASN A 574 -37.70 -6.87 26.87
CA ASN A 574 -36.57 -7.26 26.02
C ASN A 574 -35.24 -7.20 26.77
N PRO A 575 -34.46 -8.29 26.80
CA PRO A 575 -33.20 -8.36 27.52
C PRO A 575 -32.04 -7.58 26.84
N CYS A 576 -32.28 -6.98 25.68
CA CYS A 576 -31.31 -6.16 24.97
C CYS A 576 -31.38 -4.68 25.32
N ILE A 577 -32.46 -4.25 26.01
CA ILE A 577 -32.69 -2.85 26.35
C ILE A 577 -32.15 -2.56 27.74
N LEU A 578 -31.48 -1.39 27.89
CA LEU A 578 -30.91 -0.98 29.19
C LEU A 578 -31.97 -0.88 30.28
N GLY A 579 -31.67 -1.47 31.44
CA GLY A 579 -32.57 -1.48 32.58
C GLY A 579 -33.04 -0.07 32.96
N GLY A 580 -34.35 0.07 33.16
CA GLY A 580 -35.01 1.34 33.48
C GLY A 580 -35.62 2.07 32.29
N TYR A 581 -35.53 1.55 31.07
CA TYR A 581 -36.21 2.11 29.92
C TYR A 581 -37.56 1.42 29.68
N ASP A 582 -38.58 2.23 29.42
CA ASP A 582 -39.90 1.81 28.97
C ASP A 582 -40.40 2.82 27.92
N GLY A 583 -40.56 2.39 26.67
CA GLY A 583 -40.89 3.28 25.58
C GLY A 583 -41.30 2.56 24.30
N VAL A 584 -41.23 3.30 23.22
CA VAL A 584 -41.57 2.83 21.87
C VAL A 584 -40.45 3.17 20.91
N TYR A 585 -40.12 2.23 20.06
CA TYR A 585 -39.18 2.42 18.97
C TYR A 585 -39.94 2.50 17.65
N ASN A 586 -39.85 3.64 16.97
CA ASN A 586 -40.49 3.81 15.68
C ASN A 586 -39.53 3.50 14.55
N TYR A 587 -39.87 2.56 13.67
CA TYR A 587 -39.09 2.24 12.48
C TYR A 587 -40.03 1.93 11.31
N GLY A 588 -39.77 2.55 10.13
CA GLY A 588 -40.56 2.33 8.93
C GLY A 588 -42.03 2.74 9.09
N GLY A 589 -42.35 3.65 10.02
CA GLY A 589 -43.72 4.08 10.32
C GLY A 589 -44.51 3.10 11.19
N LYS A 590 -43.87 2.05 11.73
CA LYS A 590 -44.46 1.09 12.67
C LYS A 590 -43.83 1.32 14.06
N ASP A 591 -44.68 1.23 15.09
CA ASP A 591 -44.30 1.33 16.47
C ASP A 591 -44.01 -0.06 17.03
N HIS A 592 -42.80 -0.23 17.63
CA HIS A 592 -42.35 -1.44 18.30
C HIS A 592 -42.24 -1.18 19.79
N LYS A 593 -42.78 -2.04 20.62
CA LYS A 593 -42.65 -1.91 22.06
C LYS A 593 -41.20 -2.11 22.50
N ALA A 594 -40.67 -1.16 23.24
CA ALA A 594 -39.26 -1.14 23.67
C ALA A 594 -39.20 -0.99 25.20
N SER A 595 -39.45 -2.08 25.92
CA SER A 595 -39.40 -2.11 27.38
C SER A 595 -38.28 -3.02 27.87
N ALA A 596 -37.51 -2.56 28.84
CA ALA A 596 -36.43 -3.34 29.46
C ALA A 596 -36.98 -4.52 30.27
N SER A 597 -36.19 -5.62 30.29
CA SER A 597 -36.47 -6.72 31.23
C SER A 597 -36.37 -6.24 32.69
N PRO A 598 -37.18 -6.76 33.60
CA PRO A 598 -37.09 -6.44 35.06
C PRO A 598 -35.70 -6.70 35.64
N SER A 599 -34.97 -7.69 35.11
CA SER A 599 -33.57 -7.98 35.49
C SER A 599 -32.55 -7.03 34.86
N GLY A 600 -32.99 -6.11 33.98
CA GLY A 600 -32.12 -5.29 33.13
C GLY A 600 -31.66 -6.01 31.87
N SER A 601 -30.70 -5.40 31.17
CA SER A 601 -30.11 -6.01 29.98
C SER A 601 -29.13 -7.13 30.33
N ASN A 602 -29.11 -8.20 29.52
CA ASN A 602 -28.26 -9.36 29.68
C ASN A 602 -27.62 -9.76 28.36
N LEU A 603 -26.30 -9.94 28.33
CA LEU A 603 -25.54 -10.24 27.12
C LEU A 603 -26.01 -11.54 26.46
N ASP A 604 -26.09 -12.64 27.22
CA ASP A 604 -26.35 -13.98 26.69
C ASP A 604 -27.79 -14.11 26.19
N GLU A 605 -28.73 -13.58 26.95
CA GLU A 605 -30.15 -13.55 26.54
C GLU A 605 -30.37 -12.63 25.34
N CYS A 606 -29.75 -11.46 25.34
CA CYS A 606 -29.81 -10.55 24.18
C CYS A 606 -29.22 -11.19 22.92
N ARG A 607 -28.07 -11.89 23.05
CA ARG A 607 -27.50 -12.60 21.92
C ARG A 607 -28.40 -13.70 21.39
N ARG A 608 -29.09 -14.43 22.27
CA ARG A 608 -30.07 -15.45 21.87
C ARG A 608 -31.21 -14.81 21.05
N VAL A 609 -31.74 -13.67 21.49
CA VAL A 609 -32.78 -12.95 20.75
C VAL A 609 -32.25 -12.43 19.40
N ALA A 610 -31.01 -11.88 19.37
CA ALA A 610 -30.37 -11.42 18.14
C ALA A 610 -30.12 -12.57 17.15
N LEU A 611 -29.73 -13.77 17.61
CA LEU A 611 -29.61 -14.96 16.75
C LEU A 611 -30.94 -15.39 16.14
N ASN A 612 -32.04 -15.31 16.91
CA ASN A 612 -33.39 -15.59 16.40
C ASN A 612 -33.79 -14.56 15.34
N ALA A 613 -33.54 -13.26 15.58
CA ALA A 613 -33.82 -12.20 14.63
C ALA A 613 -32.98 -12.34 13.34
N LEU A 614 -31.73 -12.79 13.44
CA LEU A 614 -30.88 -13.11 12.28
C LEU A 614 -31.29 -14.39 11.53
N LYS A 615 -32.16 -15.22 12.11
CA LYS A 615 -32.61 -16.50 11.52
C LYS A 615 -31.43 -17.44 11.14
N VAL A 616 -30.37 -17.42 11.93
CA VAL A 616 -29.17 -18.21 11.67
C VAL A 616 -29.46 -19.71 11.65
N ASN A 617 -30.39 -20.17 12.51
CA ASN A 617 -30.74 -21.59 12.68
C ASN A 617 -31.84 -22.08 11.73
N GLU A 618 -32.57 -21.18 11.05
CA GLU A 618 -33.72 -21.53 10.23
C GLU A 618 -33.34 -21.86 8.77
N SER A 619 -32.11 -21.53 8.36
CA SER A 619 -31.72 -21.64 6.96
C SER A 619 -31.09 -23.01 6.65
N THR A 620 -31.70 -23.78 5.80
CA THR A 620 -31.06 -24.91 5.13
C THR A 620 -30.09 -24.35 4.08
N CYS A 621 -28.79 -24.40 4.38
CA CYS A 621 -27.75 -24.09 3.39
C CYS A 621 -27.78 -25.15 2.29
N THR A 622 -28.38 -24.86 1.16
CA THR A 622 -28.38 -25.74 -0.03
C THR A 622 -27.07 -25.66 -0.81
N ASN A 623 -26.21 -24.69 -0.49
CA ASN A 623 -24.92 -24.44 -1.11
C ASN A 623 -23.78 -24.87 -0.17
N MET A 624 -22.59 -25.12 -0.69
CA MET A 624 -21.46 -25.62 0.09
C MET A 624 -21.08 -24.75 1.30
N LYS A 625 -21.32 -23.43 1.24
CA LYS A 625 -21.11 -22.48 2.35
C LYS A 625 -22.13 -21.35 2.22
N CYS A 626 -22.81 -21.08 3.31
CA CYS A 626 -23.78 -19.98 3.39
C CYS A 626 -23.44 -19.01 4.54
N THR A 627 -23.93 -17.78 4.43
CA THR A 627 -24.16 -16.85 5.52
C THR A 627 -25.54 -17.09 6.12
N PHE A 628 -26.00 -16.24 7.01
CA PHE A 628 -27.36 -16.32 7.55
C PHE A 628 -28.42 -16.18 6.45
N GLY A 629 -29.63 -16.67 6.72
CA GLY A 629 -30.72 -16.69 5.73
C GLY A 629 -30.51 -17.65 4.54
N GLY A 630 -29.56 -18.60 4.61
CA GLY A 630 -29.27 -19.54 3.53
C GLY A 630 -28.57 -18.94 2.31
N VAL A 631 -28.10 -17.71 2.41
CA VAL A 631 -27.44 -16.96 1.33
C VAL A 631 -26.05 -17.54 1.06
N TRP A 632 -25.74 -17.86 -0.21
CA TRP A 632 -24.39 -18.28 -0.59
C TRP A 632 -23.35 -17.23 -0.22
N ASN A 633 -22.24 -17.64 0.38
CA ASN A 633 -21.22 -16.73 0.90
C ASN A 633 -20.10 -16.37 -0.10
N GLY A 634 -20.27 -16.62 -1.40
CA GLY A 634 -19.24 -16.32 -2.41
C GLY A 634 -18.10 -17.32 -2.48
N GLY A 635 -18.12 -18.41 -1.69
CA GLY A 635 -17.07 -19.42 -1.64
C GLY A 635 -15.88 -19.08 -0.73
N GLY A 636 -15.76 -17.86 -0.25
CA GLY A 636 -14.62 -17.38 0.55
C GLY A 636 -13.38 -17.09 -0.30
N GLY A 637 -12.20 -17.14 0.30
CA GLY A 637 -10.92 -17.00 -0.40
C GLY A 637 -10.15 -15.71 -0.08
N ASP A 638 -9.20 -15.35 -0.95
CA ASP A 638 -8.26 -14.26 -0.68
C ASP A 638 -8.92 -12.89 -0.54
N GLY A 639 -10.01 -12.62 -1.27
CA GLY A 639 -10.74 -11.35 -1.19
C GLY A 639 -11.46 -11.13 0.16
N GLN A 640 -11.67 -12.19 0.95
CA GLN A 640 -12.31 -12.14 2.28
C GLN A 640 -11.28 -12.02 3.43
N LYS A 641 -10.00 -12.18 3.17
CA LYS A 641 -8.95 -12.18 4.22
C LYS A 641 -8.78 -10.84 4.91
N ASN A 642 -8.91 -9.74 4.17
CA ASN A 642 -8.71 -8.39 4.66
C ASN A 642 -10.06 -7.64 4.57
N MET A 643 -10.83 -7.65 5.65
CA MET A 643 -12.14 -7.01 5.67
C MET A 643 -12.08 -5.58 6.19
N PHE A 644 -12.70 -4.67 5.45
CA PHE A 644 -12.98 -3.31 5.88
C PHE A 644 -14.45 -3.22 6.27
N VAL A 645 -14.70 -2.77 7.49
CA VAL A 645 -16.04 -2.72 8.10
C VAL A 645 -16.39 -1.26 8.33
N ALA A 646 -17.52 -0.81 7.77
CA ALA A 646 -17.87 0.61 7.66
C ALA A 646 -19.18 0.98 8.38
N SER A 647 -19.49 2.27 8.38
CA SER A 647 -20.74 2.89 8.83
C SER A 647 -21.04 2.63 10.31
N PHE A 648 -22.16 2.06 10.68
CA PHE A 648 -22.53 1.89 12.10
C PHE A 648 -21.57 1.00 12.89
N PHE A 649 -20.76 0.16 12.25
CA PHE A 649 -19.69 -0.54 12.97
C PHE A 649 -18.67 0.44 13.55
N PHE A 650 -18.23 1.41 12.75
CA PHE A 650 -17.29 2.43 13.25
C PHE A 650 -17.95 3.35 14.28
N ASP A 651 -19.17 3.82 13.98
CA ASP A 651 -19.84 4.79 14.84
C ASP A 651 -20.11 4.20 16.24
N ARG A 652 -20.60 2.96 16.34
CA ARG A 652 -20.85 2.30 17.63
C ARG A 652 -19.56 1.95 18.38
N ALA A 653 -18.50 1.56 17.66
CA ALA A 653 -17.20 1.30 18.26
C ALA A 653 -16.62 2.57 18.93
N ALA A 654 -16.71 3.70 18.23
CA ALA A 654 -16.28 5.00 18.74
C ALA A 654 -17.15 5.47 19.93
N GLN A 655 -18.47 5.34 19.82
CA GLN A 655 -19.43 5.71 20.87
C GLN A 655 -19.32 4.82 22.12
N ALA A 656 -18.97 3.54 21.94
CA ALA A 656 -18.69 2.60 23.03
C ALA A 656 -17.29 2.78 23.64
N GLY A 657 -16.45 3.67 23.05
CA GLY A 657 -15.18 4.12 23.59
C GLY A 657 -14.03 3.12 23.46
N PHE A 658 -14.11 2.11 22.56
CA PHE A 658 -12.98 1.22 22.29
C PHE A 658 -12.24 1.57 20.98
N VAL A 659 -12.73 2.58 20.25
CA VAL A 659 -12.09 3.16 19.07
C VAL A 659 -12.07 4.68 19.21
N ASP A 660 -10.96 5.30 18.81
CA ASP A 660 -10.85 6.76 18.74
C ASP A 660 -11.66 7.29 17.53
N SER A 661 -12.65 8.14 17.81
CA SER A 661 -13.52 8.76 16.80
C SER A 661 -12.78 9.66 15.80
N THR A 662 -11.56 10.12 16.14
CA THR A 662 -10.72 10.96 15.26
C THR A 662 -9.85 10.13 14.32
N SER A 663 -9.66 8.85 14.60
CA SER A 663 -8.89 7.94 13.77
C SER A 663 -9.69 7.55 12.52
N PRO A 664 -9.15 7.73 11.31
CA PRO A 664 -9.89 7.46 10.07
C PRO A 664 -10.08 5.96 9.80
N VAL A 665 -9.11 5.13 10.23
CA VAL A 665 -9.10 3.68 10.12
C VAL A 665 -8.49 3.09 11.38
N VAL A 666 -9.13 2.07 11.96
CA VAL A 666 -8.66 1.41 13.18
C VAL A 666 -8.71 -0.11 13.02
N LYS A 667 -7.67 -0.79 13.44
CA LYS A 667 -7.61 -2.25 13.46
C LYS A 667 -8.30 -2.77 14.72
N VAL A 668 -9.26 -3.67 14.55
CA VAL A 668 -10.03 -4.30 15.63
C VAL A 668 -10.32 -5.77 15.28
N ARG A 669 -10.93 -6.49 16.22
CA ARG A 669 -11.41 -7.87 16.05
C ARG A 669 -12.90 -7.94 16.44
N PRO A 670 -13.67 -8.89 15.88
CA PRO A 670 -15.06 -9.08 16.30
C PRO A 670 -15.24 -9.19 17.82
N VAL A 671 -14.34 -9.87 18.55
CA VAL A 671 -14.37 -10.02 20.02
C VAL A 671 -14.32 -8.69 20.77
N ASP A 672 -13.79 -7.62 20.18
CA ASP A 672 -13.75 -6.29 20.81
C ASP A 672 -15.17 -5.71 20.96
N PHE A 673 -16.08 -6.03 20.01
CA PHE A 673 -17.52 -5.71 20.13
C PHE A 673 -18.19 -6.50 21.25
N GLU A 674 -17.85 -7.79 21.43
CA GLU A 674 -18.36 -8.61 22.54
C GLU A 674 -17.94 -8.02 23.90
N HIS A 675 -16.67 -7.64 24.04
CA HIS A 675 -16.18 -7.00 25.25
C HIS A 675 -16.89 -5.66 25.53
N ALA A 676 -17.16 -4.87 24.50
CA ALA A 676 -17.91 -3.63 24.62
C ALA A 676 -19.39 -3.90 24.96
N ALA A 677 -20.00 -4.90 24.32
CA ALA A 677 -21.36 -5.35 24.59
C ALA A 677 -21.52 -5.80 26.06
N LYS A 678 -20.57 -6.57 26.59
CA LYS A 678 -20.58 -7.01 27.99
C LYS A 678 -20.61 -5.82 28.96
N ARG A 679 -19.84 -4.77 28.67
CA ARG A 679 -19.88 -3.54 29.50
C ARG A 679 -21.20 -2.81 29.34
N ALA A 680 -21.70 -2.66 28.10
CA ALA A 680 -22.93 -1.93 27.82
C ALA A 680 -24.15 -2.63 28.45
N CYS A 681 -24.26 -3.95 28.30
CA CYS A 681 -25.36 -4.72 28.91
C CYS A 681 -25.35 -4.73 30.45
N GLY A 682 -24.17 -4.54 31.04
CA GLY A 682 -24.06 -4.35 32.52
C GLY A 682 -24.37 -2.93 33.01
N THR A 683 -24.69 -1.99 32.08
CA THR A 683 -24.94 -0.57 32.43
C THR A 683 -26.42 -0.29 32.55
N LYS A 684 -26.83 0.42 33.62
CA LYS A 684 -28.20 0.93 33.75
C LYS A 684 -28.36 2.22 32.95
N LEU A 685 -29.59 2.50 32.49
CA LEU A 685 -29.91 3.70 31.68
C LEU A 685 -29.52 5.01 32.41
N GLU A 686 -29.74 5.08 33.75
CA GLU A 686 -29.38 6.24 34.56
C GLU A 686 -27.90 6.62 34.50
N ASN A 687 -27.00 5.63 34.30
CA ASN A 687 -25.56 5.80 34.22
C ASN A 687 -25.06 5.87 32.76
N ALA A 688 -25.88 5.43 31.78
CA ALA A 688 -25.48 5.31 30.39
C ALA A 688 -25.05 6.65 29.79
N LYS A 689 -25.77 7.74 30.10
CA LYS A 689 -25.45 9.08 29.60
C LYS A 689 -24.06 9.58 30.00
N SER A 690 -23.63 9.25 31.24
CA SER A 690 -22.30 9.65 31.71
C SER A 690 -21.17 8.80 31.12
N ILE A 691 -21.46 7.58 30.71
CA ILE A 691 -20.48 6.64 30.14
C ILE A 691 -20.39 6.83 28.62
N TYR A 692 -21.54 6.95 27.94
CA TYR A 692 -21.66 7.03 26.49
C TYR A 692 -22.09 8.43 26.05
N HIS A 693 -21.35 9.45 26.49
CA HIS A 693 -21.69 10.87 26.31
C HIS A 693 -21.74 11.33 24.84
N SER A 694 -21.12 10.59 23.92
CA SER A 694 -21.14 10.85 22.47
C SER A 694 -22.32 10.21 21.74
N LEU A 695 -23.13 9.39 22.43
CA LEU A 695 -24.32 8.74 21.87
C LEU A 695 -25.54 9.65 22.04
N ASP A 696 -26.40 9.69 21.00
CA ASP A 696 -27.70 10.40 21.08
C ASP A 696 -28.57 9.81 22.19
N GLU A 697 -29.31 10.67 22.90
CA GLU A 697 -30.19 10.24 24.00
C GLU A 697 -31.20 9.19 23.57
N ASN A 698 -31.71 9.29 22.32
CA ASN A 698 -32.65 8.33 21.76
C ASN A 698 -32.03 6.96 21.46
N ASP A 699 -30.69 6.91 21.31
CA ASP A 699 -29.94 5.67 21.03
C ASP A 699 -29.42 5.00 22.32
N LEU A 700 -29.30 5.74 23.42
CA LEU A 700 -28.77 5.22 24.68
C LEU A 700 -29.42 3.92 25.16
N PRO A 701 -30.78 3.76 25.12
CA PRO A 701 -31.41 2.53 25.59
C PRO A 701 -30.99 1.27 24.83
N TYR A 702 -30.52 1.44 23.58
CA TYR A 702 -30.23 0.36 22.65
C TYR A 702 -28.75 0.01 22.53
N ILE A 703 -27.84 0.66 23.28
CA ILE A 703 -26.38 0.42 23.10
C ILE A 703 -25.95 -1.03 23.37
N CYS A 704 -26.59 -1.72 24.36
CA CYS A 704 -26.37 -3.15 24.57
C CYS A 704 -26.82 -3.95 23.34
N MET A 705 -28.03 -3.71 22.85
CA MET A 705 -28.59 -4.35 21.66
C MET A 705 -27.70 -4.17 20.44
N ASP A 706 -27.27 -2.93 20.16
CA ASP A 706 -26.48 -2.58 19.00
C ASP A 706 -25.14 -3.33 18.97
N LEU A 707 -24.41 -3.35 20.09
CA LEU A 707 -23.10 -4.00 20.18
C LEU A 707 -23.22 -5.54 20.14
N VAL A 708 -24.23 -6.10 20.80
CA VAL A 708 -24.53 -7.54 20.74
C VAL A 708 -24.87 -7.95 19.30
N TYR A 709 -25.72 -7.16 18.64
CA TYR A 709 -26.10 -7.40 17.26
C TYR A 709 -24.90 -7.35 16.32
N GLN A 710 -24.05 -6.33 16.43
CA GLN A 710 -22.85 -6.19 15.60
C GLN A 710 -21.89 -7.37 15.76
N TYR A 711 -21.65 -7.82 17.00
CA TYR A 711 -20.86 -9.03 17.26
C TYR A 711 -21.48 -10.28 16.63
N THR A 712 -22.77 -10.50 16.90
CA THR A 712 -23.52 -11.66 16.39
C THR A 712 -23.58 -11.68 14.86
N LEU A 713 -23.77 -10.52 14.23
CA LEU A 713 -23.77 -10.38 12.76
C LEU A 713 -22.40 -10.76 12.15
N LEU A 714 -21.29 -10.31 12.74
CA LEU A 714 -19.94 -10.62 12.26
C LEU A 714 -19.60 -12.11 12.43
N VAL A 715 -19.84 -12.66 13.61
CA VAL A 715 -19.39 -14.01 13.98
C VAL A 715 -20.38 -15.09 13.53
N ASP A 716 -21.64 -14.96 13.89
CA ASP A 716 -22.64 -15.98 13.60
C ASP A 716 -23.30 -15.75 12.22
N GLY A 717 -23.44 -14.49 11.81
CA GLY A 717 -24.02 -14.13 10.51
C GLY A 717 -23.05 -14.35 9.35
N PHE A 718 -21.88 -13.70 9.40
CA PHE A 718 -20.87 -13.77 8.33
C PHE A 718 -19.79 -14.83 8.55
N ALA A 719 -19.87 -15.59 9.63
CA ALA A 719 -18.91 -16.66 9.98
C ALA A 719 -17.44 -16.15 10.07
N MET A 720 -17.23 -14.93 10.55
CA MET A 720 -15.90 -14.41 10.81
C MET A 720 -15.33 -15.00 12.09
N ASP A 721 -14.03 -15.31 12.11
CA ASP A 721 -13.35 -15.72 13.32
C ASP A 721 -13.37 -14.57 14.35
N PRO A 722 -13.81 -14.81 15.60
CA PRO A 722 -13.83 -13.78 16.64
C PRO A 722 -12.48 -13.06 16.87
N LEU A 723 -11.38 -13.72 16.55
CA LEU A 723 -10.01 -13.21 16.71
C LEU A 723 -9.41 -12.69 15.41
N GLN A 724 -10.12 -12.78 14.28
CA GLN A 724 -9.64 -12.26 13.00
C GLN A 724 -9.50 -10.74 13.04
N ASP A 725 -8.35 -10.24 12.61
CA ASP A 725 -8.14 -8.81 12.44
C ASP A 725 -9.00 -8.27 11.29
N MET A 726 -9.68 -7.15 11.53
CA MET A 726 -10.43 -6.39 10.53
C MET A 726 -10.18 -4.89 10.71
N MET A 727 -10.47 -4.11 9.68
CA MET A 727 -10.27 -2.66 9.70
C MET A 727 -11.61 -1.94 9.80
N LEU A 728 -11.87 -1.25 10.92
CA LEU A 728 -12.97 -0.29 10.99
C LEU A 728 -12.59 0.96 10.22
N VAL A 729 -13.46 1.40 9.32
CA VAL A 729 -13.18 2.51 8.43
C VAL A 729 -14.30 3.54 8.45
N LYS A 730 -13.93 4.80 8.59
CA LYS A 730 -14.80 5.96 8.38
C LYS A 730 -14.33 6.77 7.18
N LYS A 731 -13.02 7.00 7.11
CA LYS A 731 -12.36 7.69 6.00
C LYS A 731 -11.11 6.92 5.60
N VAL A 732 -10.71 7.01 4.35
CA VAL A 732 -9.46 6.44 3.86
C VAL A 732 -8.52 7.56 3.48
N GLN A 733 -7.23 7.40 3.85
CA GLN A 733 -6.18 8.30 3.40
C GLN A 733 -5.97 8.14 1.89
N TYR A 734 -6.22 9.21 1.15
CA TYR A 734 -5.90 9.29 -0.27
C TYR A 734 -4.96 10.47 -0.49
N ARG A 735 -3.68 10.18 -0.80
CA ARG A 735 -2.60 11.18 -0.81
C ARG A 735 -2.53 11.90 0.55
N ASP A 736 -2.62 13.24 0.56
CA ASP A 736 -2.52 14.06 1.77
C ASP A 736 -3.88 14.41 2.40
N SER A 737 -4.98 13.79 1.93
CA SER A 737 -6.35 14.09 2.36
C SER A 737 -7.09 12.84 2.80
N LEU A 738 -8.10 13.04 3.64
CA LEU A 738 -9.02 11.99 4.08
C LEU A 738 -10.32 12.07 3.27
N VAL A 739 -10.71 10.97 2.63
CA VAL A 739 -11.94 10.83 1.83
C VAL A 739 -12.89 9.86 2.52
N GLU A 740 -14.18 10.15 2.51
CA GLU A 740 -15.19 9.30 3.13
C GLU A 740 -15.26 7.92 2.45
N ALA A 741 -15.28 6.86 3.25
CA ALA A 741 -15.35 5.48 2.76
C ALA A 741 -16.82 5.09 2.53
N ALA A 742 -17.49 5.76 1.58
CA ALA A 742 -18.90 5.58 1.28
C ALA A 742 -19.15 5.35 -0.22
N TRP A 743 -20.24 4.64 -0.56
CA TRP A 743 -20.59 4.23 -1.92
C TRP A 743 -20.66 5.37 -2.97
N PRO A 744 -20.96 6.65 -2.63
CA PRO A 744 -21.09 7.71 -3.63
C PRO A 744 -19.86 7.93 -4.50
N LEU A 745 -18.65 7.75 -3.97
CA LEU A 745 -17.42 7.86 -4.78
C LEU A 745 -17.36 6.78 -5.87
N GLY A 746 -17.73 5.53 -5.56
CA GLY A 746 -17.80 4.46 -6.56
C GLY A 746 -18.78 4.77 -7.68
N SER A 747 -19.96 5.32 -7.36
CA SER A 747 -20.92 5.79 -8.34
C SER A 747 -20.42 6.99 -9.15
N ALA A 748 -19.66 7.89 -8.52
CA ALA A 748 -19.03 9.03 -9.20
C ALA A 748 -17.98 8.60 -10.21
N ILE A 749 -17.13 7.63 -9.84
CA ILE A 749 -16.13 7.03 -10.74
C ILE A 749 -16.81 6.44 -11.97
N GLU A 750 -17.88 5.66 -11.78
CA GLU A 750 -18.67 5.13 -12.92
C GLU A 750 -19.26 6.23 -13.79
N ALA A 751 -19.83 7.29 -13.17
CA ALA A 751 -20.49 8.37 -13.89
C ALA A 751 -19.54 9.20 -14.78
N VAL A 752 -18.27 9.33 -14.42
CA VAL A 752 -17.27 10.11 -15.17
C VAL A 752 -16.38 9.25 -16.06
N SER A 753 -16.35 7.93 -15.85
CA SER A 753 -15.54 7.01 -16.64
C SER A 753 -16.07 6.90 -18.06
N SER A 754 -15.17 6.93 -19.04
CA SER A 754 -15.51 6.57 -20.41
C SER A 754 -15.49 5.04 -20.58
N PRO A 755 -16.19 4.46 -21.59
CA PRO A 755 -16.15 3.03 -21.86
C PRO A 755 -14.74 2.45 -22.10
N ALA A 756 -13.75 3.30 -22.36
CA ALA A 756 -12.35 2.91 -22.54
C ALA A 756 -11.54 2.96 -21.22
N GLN A 757 -12.13 3.46 -20.13
CA GLN A 757 -11.49 3.63 -18.83
C GLN A 757 -12.08 2.71 -17.73
N LEU A 758 -13.27 2.14 -18.00
CA LEU A 758 -13.92 1.10 -17.17
C LEU A 758 -13.37 -0.27 -17.46
#